data_2e77a9db5c3810475b87c82ae9f71abc
#
_entry.id   2e77a9db5c3810475b87c82ae9f71abc
#
_cell.length_a   1.000
_cell.length_b   1.000
_cell.length_c   1.000
_cell.angle_alpha   90.00
_cell.angle_beta   90.00
_cell.angle_gamma   90.00
#
_symmetry.space_group_name_H-M   'P 1'
#
loop_
_entity.id
_entity.type
_entity.pdbx_description
1 polymer ?
#
loop_
_entity_poly.entity_id
_entity_poly.type
_entity_poly.pdbx_seq_one_letter_code
_entity_poly.pdbx_strand_id
1 'polypeptide(L)'
;MKQFLMIMVMIATAFISSGQEANFTGKVKDEQGKALSGATISIKGSKVKTQTNTNGLFSIKATIGDMLVVSFSGFSNQSYTLKNSNPIDIQLSVSNNDLNEVVVLGTRSVGRTKLESVSPVDVFDLKTLTSEVPQTNLTDILNHVAPSFNSTTQTVADGTDHVDPATVRGLGPDQTLVLINGKRRYTSALVNVNGTMGRGSVGTDLNAIAAASIDKIELLRDGAAAQYGSDAIAGVINIQLNKNIGTGKAVFSSGANITTYQSYKQAAPGSFKLGETYPCQFCINDPKYYNNSVMDGRKTNASVNYGWQIGKTKASFINVTLNMEQREPTIRSGERTGDIDNRKSGDSASNALMTALGVDRNYFQMRVGQSRTRNLQGVINGALALKKGGEFYFFSILSNRVGNSTGFYRMPYQNSNIPAIYPNGFLPEITSNINDISLGTGLKGKMGTWNYDLSNTYGQNSFGFNIENTLNVSAYYNNQSKQSEFDAGTLLFRQNTTNIDFSKKLDNAINLNVAYGAELRYENYQQKAGEEASWANYMRKTGGVTDVLNGTPTSIKLADNTTGIPAGGAQVFPGFRPDNAKNESRTSTALYVDFEMEPIKKLLLDFAGRYENYSDFGGNLSGKVAGRYKLSDNIALRGSLSTGFRAPALQQRYLTKTSTVFQGGVAYDDATLPNDSKAAQALGIPSLRPEISNSASIGTTLKINKFSLTVDAYSTKITDRIILTDAFSGSATGDAVSQLLYTTLLANNAARGIFMANATDLRTSGIDIISAYNLKMPKKQSLKFEVATTLSKREILGKTKVSEKLLGRESTYMSPINKATLIDGNPKVKGYLSLSYKKDDFNLFLRNTYFGEVTHIEGGGTTNWFYVQVLSPKIVTDLSIGYKLNKSWRFSTGANNLFDIYSDLLVASRGSYKRLDVVPTSPTYDKFVESQSAFQRGVVNNNGISSNNQFNYSRRVTQLGMNGRYLYARIEITF
;
A
#
# COMPACT_ATOMS: atom_id res chain seq x y z
N MET A 1 11.20 -76.70 -42.00
CA MET A 1 11.67 -75.34 -41.74
C MET A 1 11.15 -74.25 -42.72
N LYS A 2 11.01 -74.52 -44.03
CA LYS A 2 10.46 -73.51 -44.94
C LYS A 2 8.99 -73.19 -44.79
N GLN A 3 8.11 -74.09 -44.36
CA GLN A 3 6.71 -73.86 -44.12
C GLN A 3 6.45 -73.12 -42.82
N PHE A 4 7.29 -73.21 -41.80
CA PHE A 4 7.21 -72.49 -40.54
C PHE A 4 7.62 -71.04 -40.69
N LEU A 5 8.55 -70.74 -41.58
CA LEU A 5 9.01 -69.40 -41.91
C LEU A 5 7.94 -68.60 -42.70
N MET A 6 7.16 -69.30 -43.55
CA MET A 6 6.09 -68.70 -44.36
C MET A 6 4.87 -68.32 -43.52
N ILE A 7 4.56 -69.06 -42.46
CA ILE A 7 3.50 -68.78 -41.51
C ILE A 7 3.92 -67.62 -40.56
N MET A 8 5.18 -67.53 -40.21
CA MET A 8 5.67 -66.42 -39.41
C MET A 8 5.68 -65.08 -40.17
N VAL A 9 5.97 -65.09 -41.48
CA VAL A 9 5.89 -63.90 -42.33
C VAL A 9 4.47 -63.49 -42.64
N MET A 10 3.51 -64.45 -42.73
CA MET A 10 2.07 -64.07 -42.84
C MET A 10 1.45 -63.55 -41.56
N ILE A 11 1.93 -63.95 -40.41
CA ILE A 11 1.44 -63.39 -39.12
C ILE A 11 2.10 -62.03 -38.87
N ALA A 12 3.33 -61.74 -39.34
CA ALA A 12 3.97 -60.43 -39.21
C ALA A 12 3.38 -59.38 -40.14
N THR A 13 2.71 -59.73 -41.26
CA THR A 13 2.06 -58.77 -42.15
C THR A 13 0.61 -58.45 -41.79
N ALA A 14 0.03 -59.13 -40.78
CA ALA A 14 -1.39 -58.91 -40.39
C ALA A 14 -1.57 -57.78 -39.28
N PHE A 15 -0.47 -57.15 -38.79
CA PHE A 15 -0.51 -56.11 -37.76
C PHE A 15 -0.06 -54.71 -38.22
N ILE A 16 -0.03 -54.45 -39.51
CA ILE A 16 0.09 -53.07 -40.02
C ILE A 16 -1.29 -52.62 -40.47
N SER A 17 -2.22 -52.46 -39.53
CA SER A 17 -3.41 -51.63 -39.77
C SER A 17 -2.95 -50.18 -39.61
N SER A 18 -2.52 -49.58 -40.71
CA SER A 18 -2.33 -48.13 -40.78
C SER A 18 -3.75 -47.52 -40.65
N GLY A 19 -4.07 -46.99 -39.50
CA GLY A 19 -5.28 -46.19 -39.28
C GLY A 19 -5.33 -45.09 -40.36
N GLN A 20 -6.39 -45.08 -41.17
CA GLN A 20 -6.57 -44.12 -42.24
C GLN A 20 -6.77 -42.74 -41.61
N GLU A 21 -5.82 -41.79 -41.87
CA GLU A 21 -6.00 -40.40 -41.48
C GLU A 21 -7.28 -39.84 -42.10
N ALA A 22 -8.16 -39.33 -41.25
CA ALA A 22 -9.42 -38.68 -41.64
C ALA A 22 -9.43 -37.21 -41.16
N ASN A 23 -10.28 -36.43 -41.77
CA ASN A 23 -10.44 -35.02 -41.38
C ASN A 23 -11.58 -34.92 -40.36
N PHE A 24 -11.23 -34.66 -39.08
CA PHE A 24 -12.22 -34.52 -38.00
C PHE A 24 -12.58 -33.05 -37.87
N THR A 25 -13.87 -32.78 -37.80
CA THR A 25 -14.41 -31.43 -37.58
C THR A 25 -15.14 -31.35 -36.26
N GLY A 26 -15.23 -30.12 -35.71
CA GLY A 26 -15.98 -29.91 -34.48
C GLY A 26 -16.15 -28.43 -34.15
N LYS A 27 -16.85 -28.21 -33.03
CA LYS A 27 -17.09 -26.87 -32.50
C LYS A 27 -16.64 -26.78 -31.04
N VAL A 28 -15.99 -25.68 -30.69
CA VAL A 28 -15.60 -25.38 -29.30
C VAL A 28 -16.43 -24.20 -28.80
N LYS A 29 -17.10 -24.37 -27.66
CA LYS A 29 -17.97 -23.38 -27.01
C LYS A 29 -17.67 -23.28 -25.51
N ASP A 30 -18.10 -22.21 -24.86
CA ASP A 30 -18.09 -22.05 -23.40
C ASP A 30 -19.34 -22.70 -22.75
N GLU A 31 -19.40 -22.60 -21.39
CA GLU A 31 -20.53 -23.15 -20.60
C GLU A 31 -21.88 -22.46 -20.91
N GLN A 32 -21.86 -21.27 -21.52
CA GLN A 32 -23.04 -20.52 -21.96
C GLN A 32 -23.41 -20.82 -23.43
N GLY A 33 -22.64 -21.71 -24.09
CA GLY A 33 -22.90 -22.08 -25.51
C GLY A 33 -22.29 -21.10 -26.51
N LYS A 34 -21.50 -20.10 -26.07
CA LYS A 34 -20.85 -19.12 -26.94
C LYS A 34 -19.61 -19.73 -27.59
N ALA A 35 -19.48 -19.54 -28.88
CA ALA A 35 -18.35 -20.03 -29.66
C ALA A 35 -17.03 -19.44 -29.20
N LEU A 36 -16.00 -20.26 -29.00
CA LEU A 36 -14.64 -19.87 -28.64
C LEU A 36 -13.75 -19.83 -29.90
N SER A 37 -13.46 -18.62 -30.36
CA SER A 37 -12.57 -18.37 -31.53
C SER A 37 -11.11 -18.35 -31.07
N GLY A 38 -10.23 -19.07 -31.82
CA GLY A 38 -8.79 -19.15 -31.48
C GLY A 38 -8.45 -20.22 -30.43
N ALA A 39 -9.38 -21.09 -30.05
CA ALA A 39 -9.08 -22.25 -29.23
C ALA A 39 -8.14 -23.21 -29.99
N THR A 40 -7.08 -23.67 -29.33
CA THR A 40 -6.10 -24.57 -29.93
C THR A 40 -6.51 -26.03 -29.72
N ILE A 41 -6.56 -26.79 -30.78
CA ILE A 41 -6.78 -28.24 -30.79
C ILE A 41 -5.50 -28.91 -31.23
N SER A 42 -4.98 -29.83 -30.42
CA SER A 42 -3.74 -30.59 -30.72
C SER A 42 -3.95 -32.06 -30.45
N ILE A 43 -3.25 -32.92 -31.18
CA ILE A 43 -3.22 -34.37 -30.94
C ILE A 43 -2.15 -34.63 -29.88
N LYS A 44 -2.53 -35.35 -28.81
CA LYS A 44 -1.62 -35.67 -27.69
C LYS A 44 -0.46 -36.54 -28.20
N GLY A 45 0.77 -36.02 -28.00
CA GLY A 45 1.99 -36.72 -28.48
C GLY A 45 2.38 -36.46 -29.91
N SER A 46 1.62 -35.62 -30.66
CA SER A 46 1.88 -35.24 -32.06
C SER A 46 2.19 -33.74 -32.20
N LYS A 47 2.82 -33.36 -33.32
CA LYS A 47 3.01 -31.94 -33.71
C LYS A 47 1.78 -31.34 -34.41
N VAL A 48 0.77 -32.15 -34.76
CA VAL A 48 -0.44 -31.71 -35.45
C VAL A 48 -1.30 -30.88 -34.53
N LYS A 49 -1.61 -29.63 -34.95
CA LYS A 49 -2.47 -28.70 -34.26
C LYS A 49 -3.26 -27.81 -35.21
N THR A 50 -4.43 -27.36 -34.78
CA THR A 50 -5.28 -26.40 -35.49
C THR A 50 -5.89 -25.43 -34.51
N GLN A 51 -6.54 -24.36 -34.98
CA GLN A 51 -7.29 -23.40 -34.16
C GLN A 51 -8.71 -23.24 -34.64
N THR A 52 -9.64 -22.91 -33.74
CA THR A 52 -11.02 -22.62 -34.10
C THR A 52 -11.13 -21.27 -34.81
N ASN A 53 -12.01 -21.20 -35.81
CA ASN A 53 -12.38 -19.97 -36.48
C ASN A 53 -13.33 -19.08 -35.62
N THR A 54 -13.82 -17.97 -36.17
CA THR A 54 -14.70 -17.00 -35.47
C THR A 54 -16.02 -17.62 -35.01
N ASN A 55 -16.48 -18.73 -35.58
CA ASN A 55 -17.68 -19.46 -35.20
C ASN A 55 -17.38 -20.62 -34.22
N GLY A 56 -16.13 -20.74 -33.75
CA GLY A 56 -15.69 -21.81 -32.87
C GLY A 56 -15.49 -23.15 -33.59
N LEU A 57 -15.51 -23.19 -34.92
CA LEU A 57 -15.34 -24.41 -35.70
C LEU A 57 -13.88 -24.71 -35.97
N PHE A 58 -13.49 -25.98 -35.90
CA PHE A 58 -12.15 -26.46 -36.22
C PHE A 58 -12.22 -27.67 -37.19
N SER A 59 -11.10 -27.91 -37.86
CA SER A 59 -10.86 -29.10 -38.64
C SER A 59 -9.41 -29.55 -38.41
N ILE A 60 -9.22 -30.85 -38.15
CA ILE A 60 -7.89 -31.44 -37.83
C ILE A 60 -7.75 -32.83 -38.48
N LYS A 61 -6.61 -33.11 -39.10
CA LYS A 61 -6.28 -34.46 -39.59
C LYS A 61 -5.81 -35.34 -38.42
N ALA A 62 -6.49 -36.44 -38.20
CA ALA A 62 -6.24 -37.35 -37.09
C ALA A 62 -6.70 -38.77 -37.44
N THR A 63 -6.44 -39.72 -36.59
CA THR A 63 -6.81 -41.12 -36.68
C THR A 63 -7.80 -41.48 -35.58
N ILE A 64 -8.76 -42.41 -35.86
CA ILE A 64 -9.63 -42.92 -34.80
C ILE A 64 -8.77 -43.52 -33.68
N GLY A 65 -9.01 -43.17 -32.40
CA GLY A 65 -8.20 -43.54 -31.27
C GLY A 65 -7.27 -42.43 -30.80
N ASP A 66 -6.99 -41.41 -31.63
CA ASP A 66 -6.22 -40.26 -31.20
C ASP A 66 -6.92 -39.46 -30.10
N MET A 67 -6.14 -38.92 -29.20
CA MET A 67 -6.63 -38.02 -28.13
C MET A 67 -6.39 -36.56 -28.51
N LEU A 68 -7.49 -35.85 -28.78
CA LEU A 68 -7.43 -34.39 -28.95
C LEU A 68 -7.32 -33.70 -27.60
N VAL A 69 -6.41 -32.77 -27.47
CA VAL A 69 -6.30 -31.84 -26.33
C VAL A 69 -6.75 -30.48 -26.83
N VAL A 70 -7.83 -29.94 -26.26
CA VAL A 70 -8.39 -28.64 -26.58
C VAL A 70 -8.06 -27.67 -25.47
N SER A 71 -7.45 -26.56 -25.81
CA SER A 71 -7.04 -25.52 -24.88
C SER A 71 -7.46 -24.14 -25.38
N PHE A 72 -7.88 -23.28 -24.46
CA PHE A 72 -8.19 -21.88 -24.71
C PHE A 72 -7.83 -21.05 -23.48
N SER A 73 -7.30 -19.86 -23.71
CA SER A 73 -6.85 -18.98 -22.59
C SER A 73 -8.01 -18.65 -21.65
N GLY A 74 -7.84 -18.89 -20.36
CA GLY A 74 -8.88 -18.72 -19.35
C GLY A 74 -9.83 -19.91 -19.17
N PHE A 75 -9.64 -21.02 -19.90
CA PHE A 75 -10.47 -22.23 -19.81
C PHE A 75 -9.64 -23.45 -19.40
N SER A 76 -10.30 -24.41 -18.75
CA SER A 76 -9.70 -25.69 -18.43
C SER A 76 -9.51 -26.54 -19.69
N ASN A 77 -8.29 -27.05 -19.89
CA ASN A 77 -8.01 -27.96 -21.01
C ASN A 77 -8.91 -29.19 -20.95
N GLN A 78 -9.48 -29.59 -22.07
CA GLN A 78 -10.28 -30.79 -22.18
C GLN A 78 -9.65 -31.78 -23.17
N SER A 79 -9.66 -33.06 -22.81
CA SER A 79 -9.18 -34.11 -23.69
C SER A 79 -10.37 -34.92 -24.23
N TYR A 80 -10.36 -35.20 -25.52
CA TYR A 80 -11.41 -35.95 -26.21
C TYR A 80 -10.75 -37.05 -27.08
N THR A 81 -11.13 -38.30 -26.84
CA THR A 81 -10.63 -39.43 -27.67
C THR A 81 -11.58 -39.64 -28.86
N LEU A 82 -11.01 -39.63 -30.06
CA LEU A 82 -11.74 -39.81 -31.33
C LEU A 82 -12.27 -41.25 -31.42
N LYS A 83 -13.60 -41.42 -31.39
CA LYS A 83 -14.27 -42.72 -31.44
C LYS A 83 -14.88 -43.00 -32.80
N ASN A 84 -15.26 -41.95 -33.54
CA ASN A 84 -15.85 -41.99 -34.86
C ASN A 84 -15.63 -40.63 -35.57
N SER A 85 -16.00 -40.50 -36.83
CA SER A 85 -15.82 -39.30 -37.66
C SER A 85 -16.96 -38.27 -37.54
N ASN A 86 -17.89 -38.41 -36.60
CA ASN A 86 -18.93 -37.42 -36.37
C ASN A 86 -18.36 -36.08 -35.89
N PRO A 87 -19.02 -34.95 -36.25
CA PRO A 87 -18.60 -33.63 -35.71
C PRO A 87 -18.61 -33.61 -34.18
N ILE A 88 -17.56 -33.03 -33.61
CA ILE A 88 -17.32 -33.05 -32.16
C ILE A 88 -17.78 -31.73 -31.55
N ASP A 89 -18.65 -31.78 -30.55
CA ASP A 89 -19.06 -30.58 -29.79
C ASP A 89 -18.35 -30.57 -28.46
N ILE A 90 -17.40 -29.62 -28.29
CA ILE A 90 -16.52 -29.52 -27.11
C ILE A 90 -16.90 -28.28 -26.34
N GLN A 91 -17.33 -28.47 -25.08
CA GLN A 91 -17.64 -27.39 -24.19
C GLN A 91 -16.52 -27.22 -23.20
N LEU A 92 -15.81 -26.06 -23.24
CA LEU A 92 -14.79 -25.73 -22.25
C LEU A 92 -15.42 -25.01 -21.07
N SER A 93 -15.04 -25.43 -19.87
CA SER A 93 -15.38 -24.71 -18.64
C SER A 93 -14.32 -23.66 -18.33
N VAL A 94 -14.73 -22.50 -17.83
CA VAL A 94 -13.82 -21.48 -17.33
C VAL A 94 -12.88 -22.11 -16.31
N SER A 95 -11.59 -21.86 -16.47
CA SER A 95 -10.58 -22.37 -15.53
C SER A 95 -10.67 -21.58 -14.21
N ASN A 96 -11.33 -22.17 -13.21
CA ASN A 96 -11.32 -21.64 -11.85
C ASN A 96 -10.05 -22.06 -11.07
N ASN A 97 -9.01 -22.48 -11.77
CA ASN A 97 -7.72 -22.81 -11.18
C ASN A 97 -6.79 -21.61 -11.29
N ASP A 98 -6.58 -20.90 -10.19
CA ASP A 98 -5.69 -19.74 -10.06
C ASP A 98 -4.29 -19.93 -10.68
N LEU A 99 -3.82 -21.18 -10.77
CA LEU A 99 -2.51 -21.51 -11.34
C LEU A 99 -2.45 -21.58 -12.88
N ASN A 100 -3.60 -21.67 -13.57
CA ASN A 100 -3.67 -21.63 -15.04
C ASN A 100 -3.97 -20.24 -15.59
N GLU A 101 -4.10 -19.23 -14.74
CA GLU A 101 -4.27 -17.85 -15.18
C GLU A 101 -3.02 -17.36 -15.92
N VAL A 102 -3.25 -16.72 -17.06
CA VAL A 102 -2.18 -16.08 -17.83
C VAL A 102 -1.72 -14.84 -17.10
N VAL A 103 -0.42 -14.79 -16.83
CA VAL A 103 0.26 -13.65 -16.21
C VAL A 103 0.96 -12.81 -17.27
N VAL A 104 1.03 -11.51 -17.01
CA VAL A 104 1.79 -10.54 -17.83
C VAL A 104 3.08 -10.15 -17.10
N LEU A 105 3.06 -10.18 -15.75
CA LEU A 105 4.24 -9.87 -14.95
C LEU A 105 5.25 -11.02 -14.91
N GLY A 106 6.53 -10.66 -14.79
CA GLY A 106 7.64 -11.60 -14.63
C GLY A 106 8.04 -12.34 -15.90
N THR A 107 7.50 -11.93 -17.07
CA THR A 107 7.88 -12.45 -18.38
C THR A 107 7.61 -11.41 -19.47
N ARG A 108 8.39 -11.42 -20.52
CA ARG A 108 8.13 -10.67 -21.77
C ARG A 108 7.52 -11.57 -22.86
N SER A 109 7.34 -12.86 -22.56
CA SER A 109 6.67 -13.83 -23.43
C SER A 109 5.16 -13.79 -23.24
N VAL A 110 4.41 -13.81 -24.33
CA VAL A 110 2.94 -13.81 -24.32
C VAL A 110 2.41 -15.19 -23.91
N GLY A 111 1.42 -15.23 -23.01
CA GLY A 111 0.61 -16.43 -22.74
C GLY A 111 1.16 -17.39 -21.68
N ARG A 112 2.11 -16.99 -20.83
CA ARG A 112 2.55 -17.81 -19.71
C ARG A 112 1.51 -17.83 -18.58
N THR A 113 1.34 -19.00 -17.98
CA THR A 113 0.48 -19.17 -16.80
C THR A 113 1.26 -18.96 -15.51
N LYS A 114 0.55 -18.76 -14.40
CA LYS A 114 1.13 -18.65 -13.04
C LYS A 114 2.06 -19.83 -12.70
N LEU A 115 1.72 -21.06 -13.13
CA LEU A 115 2.54 -22.25 -12.98
C LEU A 115 3.82 -22.23 -13.84
N GLU A 116 3.77 -21.52 -14.96
CA GLU A 116 4.88 -21.46 -15.91
C GLU A 116 5.79 -20.27 -15.69
N SER A 117 5.45 -19.38 -14.74
CA SER A 117 6.27 -18.23 -14.38
C SER A 117 7.54 -18.66 -13.63
N VAL A 118 8.67 -18.02 -13.96
CA VAL A 118 9.95 -18.16 -13.24
C VAL A 118 9.95 -17.43 -11.89
N SER A 119 9.03 -16.48 -11.71
CA SER A 119 8.91 -15.66 -10.51
C SER A 119 7.54 -15.85 -9.85
N PRO A 120 7.41 -15.65 -8.52
CA PRO A 120 6.13 -15.78 -7.80
C PRO A 120 5.18 -14.62 -8.15
N VAL A 121 4.08 -14.92 -8.86
CA VAL A 121 3.03 -13.96 -9.23
C VAL A 121 1.69 -14.42 -8.66
N ASP A 122 1.01 -13.55 -7.93
CA ASP A 122 -0.38 -13.74 -7.54
C ASP A 122 -1.28 -13.00 -8.52
N VAL A 123 -2.42 -13.61 -8.85
CA VAL A 123 -3.43 -13.00 -9.72
C VAL A 123 -4.75 -12.97 -8.97
N PHE A 124 -5.37 -11.81 -8.94
CA PHE A 124 -6.62 -11.55 -8.25
C PHE A 124 -7.66 -11.09 -9.27
N ASP A 125 -8.65 -11.94 -9.56
CA ASP A 125 -9.82 -11.58 -10.40
C ASP A 125 -10.77 -10.69 -9.58
N LEU A 126 -10.82 -9.39 -9.89
CA LEU A 126 -11.65 -8.46 -9.15
C LEU A 126 -13.13 -8.64 -9.40
N LYS A 127 -13.55 -9.21 -10.54
CA LYS A 127 -14.97 -9.48 -10.80
C LYS A 127 -15.53 -10.48 -9.80
N THR A 128 -14.75 -11.52 -9.50
CA THR A 128 -15.13 -12.53 -8.50
C THR A 128 -14.99 -11.97 -7.09
N LEU A 129 -13.85 -11.37 -6.76
CA LEU A 129 -13.57 -10.86 -5.42
C LEU A 129 -14.55 -9.79 -4.96
N THR A 130 -14.86 -8.79 -5.79
CA THR A 130 -15.82 -7.75 -5.43
C THR A 130 -17.23 -8.26 -5.19
N SER A 131 -17.58 -9.46 -5.65
CA SER A 131 -18.85 -10.12 -5.35
C SER A 131 -18.82 -10.92 -4.02
N GLU A 132 -17.64 -11.27 -3.53
CA GLU A 132 -17.42 -12.09 -2.33
C GLU A 132 -17.03 -11.24 -1.11
N VAL A 133 -16.36 -10.10 -1.33
CA VAL A 133 -15.87 -9.22 -0.26
C VAL A 133 -16.51 -7.83 -0.32
N PRO A 134 -16.72 -7.18 0.83
CA PRO A 134 -17.41 -5.88 0.90
C PRO A 134 -16.53 -4.69 0.56
N GLN A 135 -15.22 -4.87 0.52
CA GLN A 135 -14.25 -3.80 0.32
C GLN A 135 -14.50 -3.11 -1.03
N THR A 136 -14.43 -1.78 -1.03
CA THR A 136 -14.61 -0.93 -2.21
C THR A 136 -13.34 -0.22 -2.63
N ASN A 137 -12.39 -0.05 -1.71
CA ASN A 137 -11.07 0.54 -1.96
C ASN A 137 -10.06 -0.51 -2.34
N LEU A 138 -9.12 -0.15 -3.20
CA LEU A 138 -8.11 -1.07 -3.70
C LEU A 138 -7.13 -1.54 -2.61
N THR A 139 -6.71 -0.65 -1.72
CA THR A 139 -5.84 -1.01 -0.59
C THR A 139 -6.53 -1.99 0.35
N ASP A 140 -7.83 -1.80 0.65
CA ASP A 140 -8.60 -2.71 1.50
C ASP A 140 -8.74 -4.08 0.85
N ILE A 141 -9.01 -4.13 -0.46
CA ILE A 141 -9.11 -5.40 -1.22
C ILE A 141 -7.78 -6.14 -1.18
N LEU A 142 -6.66 -5.49 -1.52
CA LEU A 142 -5.34 -6.11 -1.51
C LEU A 142 -4.91 -6.56 -0.11
N ASN A 143 -5.18 -5.75 0.91
CA ASN A 143 -4.89 -6.11 2.30
C ASN A 143 -5.67 -7.35 2.76
N HIS A 144 -6.84 -7.57 2.17
CA HIS A 144 -7.71 -8.70 2.44
C HIS A 144 -7.23 -9.98 1.71
N VAL A 145 -6.81 -9.88 0.44
CA VAL A 145 -6.52 -11.07 -0.40
C VAL A 145 -5.05 -11.45 -0.50
N ALA A 146 -4.12 -10.54 -0.18
CA ALA A 146 -2.68 -10.77 -0.28
C ALA A 146 -2.01 -10.70 1.11
N PRO A 147 -1.64 -11.83 1.75
CA PRO A 147 -1.00 -11.81 3.08
C PRO A 147 0.30 -11.02 3.13
N SER A 148 1.06 -10.98 2.03
CA SER A 148 2.30 -10.21 1.90
C SER A 148 2.08 -8.69 1.79
N PHE A 149 0.84 -8.25 1.52
CA PHE A 149 0.45 -6.85 1.40
C PHE A 149 -0.12 -6.35 2.74
N ASN A 150 0.31 -5.18 3.19
CA ASN A 150 -0.21 -4.51 4.36
C ASN A 150 -0.48 -3.05 4.05
N SER A 151 -1.72 -2.64 4.26
CA SER A 151 -2.14 -1.25 4.29
C SER A 151 -3.19 -1.12 5.38
N THR A 152 -3.02 -0.18 6.26
CA THR A 152 -3.96 0.06 7.36
C THR A 152 -4.26 1.54 7.43
N THR A 153 -5.50 1.85 7.76
CA THR A 153 -5.94 3.24 7.94
C THR A 153 -5.07 3.93 8.97
N GLN A 154 -4.46 5.04 8.57
CA GLN A 154 -3.70 5.92 9.44
C GLN A 154 -4.64 6.84 10.22
N THR A 155 -4.16 7.46 11.31
CA THR A 155 -4.93 8.40 12.10
C THR A 155 -4.03 9.51 12.64
N VAL A 156 -4.50 10.74 12.65
CA VAL A 156 -3.76 11.93 13.11
C VAL A 156 -2.39 11.99 12.42
N ALA A 157 -2.39 11.98 11.08
CA ALA A 157 -1.19 11.74 10.30
C ALA A 157 -0.96 12.78 9.17
N ASP A 158 -1.38 14.05 9.36
CA ASP A 158 -1.11 15.21 8.50
C ASP A 158 -1.37 14.93 7.00
N GLY A 159 -2.51 14.31 6.67
CA GLY A 159 -2.92 13.96 5.32
C GLY A 159 -2.50 12.57 4.85
N THR A 160 -1.55 11.89 5.52
CA THR A 160 -1.22 10.47 5.23
C THR A 160 -2.43 9.57 5.47
N ASP A 161 -3.30 9.91 6.41
CA ASP A 161 -4.56 9.27 6.73
C ASP A 161 -5.66 9.46 5.65
N HIS A 162 -5.36 10.22 4.58
CA HIS A 162 -6.20 10.34 3.40
C HIS A 162 -5.72 9.47 2.23
N VAL A 163 -4.52 8.88 2.30
CA VAL A 163 -3.88 8.11 1.20
C VAL A 163 -3.75 6.63 1.54
N ASP A 164 -3.57 6.26 2.82
CA ASP A 164 -3.37 4.90 3.31
C ASP A 164 -2.17 4.18 2.65
N PRO A 165 -0.92 4.49 3.06
CA PRO A 165 0.29 3.90 2.48
C PRO A 165 0.30 2.37 2.56
N ALA A 166 0.80 1.72 1.49
CA ALA A 166 0.84 0.27 1.37
C ALA A 166 2.26 -0.27 1.37
N THR A 167 2.47 -1.42 1.98
CA THR A 167 3.75 -2.14 2.02
C THR A 167 3.60 -3.56 1.48
N VAL A 168 4.63 -4.06 0.81
CA VAL A 168 4.72 -5.46 0.37
C VAL A 168 5.88 -6.12 1.09
N ARG A 169 5.65 -7.29 1.71
CA ARG A 169 6.65 -8.02 2.53
C ARG A 169 7.31 -7.15 3.62
N GLY A 170 6.58 -6.12 4.10
CA GLY A 170 7.05 -5.18 5.10
C GLY A 170 8.13 -4.19 4.62
N LEU A 171 8.37 -4.10 3.31
CA LEU A 171 9.20 -3.07 2.67
C LEU A 171 8.40 -1.78 2.46
N GLY A 172 9.09 -0.64 2.26
CA GLY A 172 8.46 0.68 2.17
C GLY A 172 7.44 0.82 1.04
N PRO A 173 6.48 1.74 1.17
CA PRO A 173 5.50 2.04 0.12
C PRO A 173 6.14 2.48 -1.20
N ASP A 174 7.32 3.09 -1.14
CA ASP A 174 8.13 3.57 -2.27
C ASP A 174 9.04 2.49 -2.89
N GLN A 175 9.03 1.26 -2.36
CA GLN A 175 9.81 0.13 -2.84
C GLN A 175 8.96 -0.90 -3.61
N THR A 176 7.71 -0.53 -3.91
CA THR A 176 6.76 -1.33 -4.71
C THR A 176 6.32 -0.54 -5.92
N LEU A 177 6.65 -1.05 -7.11
CA LEU A 177 6.24 -0.43 -8.37
C LEU A 177 4.77 -0.73 -8.68
N VAL A 178 4.02 0.28 -9.10
CA VAL A 178 2.64 0.14 -9.57
C VAL A 178 2.56 0.40 -11.07
N LEU A 179 1.87 -0.48 -11.79
CA LEU A 179 1.62 -0.39 -13.23
C LEU A 179 0.10 -0.35 -13.50
N ILE A 180 -0.30 0.37 -14.54
CA ILE A 180 -1.64 0.34 -15.11
C ILE A 180 -1.52 -0.22 -16.54
N ASN A 181 -2.18 -1.33 -16.82
CA ASN A 181 -2.08 -2.03 -18.12
C ASN A 181 -0.62 -2.28 -18.56
N GLY A 182 0.28 -2.54 -17.59
CA GLY A 182 1.71 -2.76 -17.83
C GLY A 182 2.56 -1.50 -17.97
N LYS A 183 2.00 -0.30 -17.83
CA LYS A 183 2.72 0.99 -17.90
C LYS A 183 2.84 1.63 -16.52
N ARG A 184 4.04 2.22 -16.23
CA ARG A 184 4.36 2.80 -14.91
C ARG A 184 3.37 3.88 -14.49
N ARG A 185 2.87 3.77 -13.24
CA ARG A 185 2.14 4.82 -12.56
C ARG A 185 3.09 5.66 -11.70
N TYR A 186 2.80 6.95 -11.62
CA TYR A 186 3.51 7.92 -10.77
C TYR A 186 3.17 7.76 -9.28
N THR A 187 3.99 8.36 -8.42
CA THR A 187 3.80 8.40 -6.97
C THR A 187 2.93 9.58 -6.54
N SER A 188 2.47 9.56 -5.28
CA SER A 188 1.83 10.72 -4.63
C SER A 188 2.79 11.90 -4.51
N ALA A 189 2.28 13.12 -4.43
CA ALA A 189 3.08 14.30 -4.09
C ALA A 189 3.45 14.35 -2.59
N LEU A 190 2.74 13.60 -1.74
CA LEU A 190 2.89 13.58 -0.29
C LEU A 190 4.05 12.72 0.17
N VAL A 191 4.88 13.24 1.07
CA VAL A 191 5.84 12.48 1.88
C VAL A 191 5.18 12.13 3.22
N ASN A 192 5.29 10.89 3.65
CA ASN A 192 4.80 10.44 4.97
C ASN A 192 5.75 10.94 6.06
N VAL A 193 5.41 12.03 6.75
CA VAL A 193 6.32 12.67 7.72
C VAL A 193 6.08 12.23 9.16
N ASN A 194 4.90 11.71 9.48
CA ASN A 194 4.54 11.33 10.84
C ASN A 194 5.13 9.98 11.28
N GLY A 195 5.18 9.75 12.59
CA GLY A 195 5.72 8.53 13.19
C GLY A 195 4.83 7.30 13.04
N THR A 196 4.32 7.06 11.82
CA THR A 196 3.45 5.95 11.42
C THR A 196 4.16 5.04 10.41
N MET A 197 3.52 3.96 9.98
CA MET A 197 4.07 3.08 8.95
C MET A 197 4.38 3.86 7.66
N GLY A 198 5.56 3.60 7.09
CA GLY A 198 6.04 4.28 5.88
C GLY A 198 6.61 5.67 6.11
N ARG A 199 6.97 6.05 7.35
CA ARG A 199 7.61 7.35 7.64
C ARG A 199 8.83 7.58 6.76
N GLY A 200 8.91 8.76 6.13
CA GLY A 200 9.97 9.16 5.21
C GLY A 200 9.79 8.66 3.77
N SER A 201 8.77 7.86 3.47
CA SER A 201 8.53 7.30 2.13
C SER A 201 7.49 8.06 1.32
N VAL A 202 7.49 7.83 0.01
CA VAL A 202 6.56 8.39 -0.98
C VAL A 202 5.94 7.25 -1.77
N GLY A 203 4.73 6.84 -1.40
CA GLY A 203 4.04 5.73 -2.08
C GLY A 203 3.15 6.17 -3.23
N THR A 204 2.65 5.21 -3.99
CA THR A 204 1.59 5.41 -4.98
C THR A 204 0.23 5.37 -4.29
N ASP A 205 -0.64 6.35 -4.60
CA ASP A 205 -2.04 6.32 -4.15
C ASP A 205 -2.84 5.30 -4.97
N LEU A 206 -3.03 4.11 -4.39
CA LEU A 206 -3.82 3.03 -4.99
C LEU A 206 -5.33 3.34 -4.95
N ASN A 207 -5.78 4.08 -3.96
CA ASN A 207 -7.19 4.42 -3.77
C ASN A 207 -7.68 5.53 -4.73
N ALA A 208 -6.79 6.13 -5.54
CA ALA A 208 -7.17 6.98 -6.65
C ALA A 208 -7.75 6.18 -7.85
N ILE A 209 -7.68 4.84 -7.82
CA ILE A 209 -8.16 3.97 -8.90
C ILE A 209 -9.45 3.30 -8.46
N ALA A 210 -10.53 3.50 -9.23
CA ALA A 210 -11.82 2.89 -8.93
C ALA A 210 -11.75 1.36 -9.05
N ALA A 211 -12.02 0.61 -7.99
CA ALA A 211 -11.99 -0.86 -8.00
C ALA A 211 -12.96 -1.45 -9.06
N ALA A 212 -14.09 -0.78 -9.33
CA ALA A 212 -15.05 -1.17 -10.36
C ALA A 212 -14.50 -1.10 -11.80
N SER A 213 -13.39 -0.37 -12.03
CA SER A 213 -12.72 -0.27 -13.34
C SER A 213 -11.73 -1.39 -13.62
N ILE A 214 -11.45 -2.24 -12.63
CA ILE A 214 -10.36 -3.22 -12.68
C ILE A 214 -10.91 -4.60 -13.07
N ASP A 215 -10.25 -5.24 -14.01
CA ASP A 215 -10.51 -6.63 -14.41
C ASP A 215 -9.76 -7.59 -13.47
N LYS A 216 -8.43 -7.42 -13.39
CA LYS A 216 -7.57 -8.22 -12.51
C LYS A 216 -6.37 -7.44 -12.01
N ILE A 217 -5.78 -7.91 -10.92
CA ILE A 217 -4.52 -7.40 -10.36
C ILE A 217 -3.52 -8.55 -10.36
N GLU A 218 -2.32 -8.26 -10.83
CA GLU A 218 -1.18 -9.15 -10.71
C GLU A 218 -0.21 -8.57 -9.69
N LEU A 219 0.21 -9.36 -8.70
CA LEU A 219 1.21 -9.01 -7.70
C LEU A 219 2.43 -9.91 -7.88
N LEU A 220 3.48 -9.39 -8.47
CA LEU A 220 4.78 -10.04 -8.54
C LEU A 220 5.52 -9.80 -7.22
N ARG A 221 5.81 -10.88 -6.50
CA ARG A 221 6.47 -10.85 -5.19
C ARG A 221 7.97 -11.16 -5.29
N ASP A 222 8.67 -10.49 -6.22
CA ASP A 222 10.11 -10.69 -6.44
C ASP A 222 10.76 -9.39 -6.91
N GLY A 223 12.06 -9.24 -6.72
CA GLY A 223 12.81 -8.12 -7.28
C GLY A 223 12.74 -8.16 -8.81
N ALA A 224 12.35 -7.04 -9.42
CA ALA A 224 12.09 -6.98 -10.86
C ALA A 224 12.58 -5.67 -11.51
N ALA A 225 13.54 -4.99 -10.88
CA ALA A 225 14.07 -3.72 -11.40
C ALA A 225 14.72 -3.86 -12.78
N ALA A 226 15.34 -5.01 -13.09
CA ALA A 226 15.90 -5.27 -14.42
C ALA A 226 14.84 -5.32 -15.53
N GLN A 227 13.60 -5.73 -15.21
CA GLN A 227 12.50 -5.83 -16.16
C GLN A 227 11.64 -4.58 -16.23
N TYR A 228 11.40 -3.90 -15.08
CA TYR A 228 10.42 -2.81 -14.95
C TYR A 228 11.02 -1.48 -14.51
N GLY A 229 12.31 -1.43 -14.19
CA GLY A 229 13.02 -0.22 -13.75
C GLY A 229 13.02 0.00 -12.25
N SER A 230 13.51 1.16 -11.84
CA SER A 230 13.61 1.57 -10.43
C SER A 230 12.30 1.36 -9.65
N ASP A 231 12.39 1.22 -8.33
CA ASP A 231 11.29 1.04 -7.37
C ASP A 231 10.71 -0.40 -7.30
N ALA A 232 11.00 -1.28 -8.27
CA ALA A 232 10.57 -2.68 -8.27
C ALA A 232 11.47 -3.55 -7.36
N ILE A 233 11.64 -3.16 -6.09
CA ILE A 233 12.47 -3.86 -5.08
C ILE A 233 11.65 -4.91 -4.33
N ALA A 234 10.53 -4.51 -3.75
CA ALA A 234 9.63 -5.38 -2.98
C ALA A 234 8.76 -6.25 -3.90
N GLY A 235 8.46 -5.73 -5.07
CA GLY A 235 7.62 -6.35 -6.07
C GLY A 235 6.98 -5.35 -7.03
N VAL A 236 6.05 -5.85 -7.84
CA VAL A 236 5.31 -5.06 -8.82
C VAL A 236 3.83 -5.37 -8.71
N ILE A 237 3.00 -4.35 -8.65
CA ILE A 237 1.53 -4.45 -8.72
C ILE A 237 1.12 -3.99 -10.11
N ASN A 238 0.55 -4.86 -10.94
CA ASN A 238 0.01 -4.50 -12.25
C ASN A 238 -1.52 -4.56 -12.22
N ILE A 239 -2.15 -3.43 -12.45
CA ILE A 239 -3.59 -3.26 -12.48
C ILE A 239 -4.06 -3.29 -13.92
N GLN A 240 -4.83 -4.30 -14.28
CA GLN A 240 -5.42 -4.42 -15.61
C GLN A 240 -6.85 -3.89 -15.60
N LEU A 241 -7.11 -2.89 -16.42
CA LEU A 241 -8.41 -2.24 -16.52
C LEU A 241 -9.41 -3.08 -17.35
N ASN A 242 -10.69 -2.92 -17.04
CA ASN A 242 -11.80 -3.60 -17.73
C ASN A 242 -11.79 -3.38 -19.24
N LYS A 243 -12.05 -4.49 -19.98
CA LYS A 243 -12.20 -4.52 -21.44
C LYS A 243 -13.56 -5.08 -21.87
N ASN A 244 -14.55 -5.10 -20.97
CA ASN A 244 -15.88 -5.64 -21.24
C ASN A 244 -16.56 -4.85 -22.37
N ILE A 245 -17.31 -5.55 -23.21
CA ILE A 245 -18.06 -5.00 -24.34
C ILE A 245 -19.49 -5.52 -24.28
N GLY A 246 -20.48 -4.63 -24.43
CA GLY A 246 -21.90 -4.98 -24.51
C GLY A 246 -22.50 -5.50 -23.20
N THR A 247 -21.83 -5.27 -22.08
CA THR A 247 -22.33 -5.58 -20.74
C THR A 247 -21.98 -4.46 -19.79
N GLY A 248 -22.95 -4.02 -19.02
CA GLY A 248 -22.79 -3.00 -17.99
C GLY A 248 -22.97 -3.59 -16.58
N LYS A 249 -22.42 -2.92 -15.62
CA LYS A 249 -22.55 -3.25 -14.21
C LYS A 249 -22.69 -1.97 -13.39
N ALA A 250 -23.78 -1.87 -12.63
CA ALA A 250 -23.96 -0.85 -11.62
C ALA A 250 -23.91 -1.49 -10.23
N VAL A 251 -23.20 -0.89 -9.29
CA VAL A 251 -23.08 -1.37 -7.92
C VAL A 251 -23.39 -0.23 -6.97
N PHE A 252 -24.28 -0.50 -6.03
CA PHE A 252 -24.51 0.35 -4.88
C PHE A 252 -24.25 -0.45 -3.61
N SER A 253 -23.45 0.09 -2.69
CA SER A 253 -23.20 -0.52 -1.39
C SER A 253 -23.21 0.53 -0.28
N SER A 254 -23.76 0.15 0.87
CA SER A 254 -23.72 0.98 2.06
C SER A 254 -23.52 0.11 3.30
N GLY A 255 -22.82 0.64 4.28
CA GLY A 255 -22.57 -0.02 5.56
C GLY A 255 -22.08 0.96 6.60
N ALA A 256 -21.94 0.46 7.84
CA ALA A 256 -21.42 1.23 8.96
C ALA A 256 -20.70 0.31 9.95
N ASN A 257 -19.83 0.90 10.76
CA ASN A 257 -19.30 0.19 11.93
C ASN A 257 -20.37 0.17 13.02
N ILE A 258 -20.77 -1.03 13.42
CA ILE A 258 -21.64 -1.28 14.59
C ILE A 258 -20.81 -2.11 15.55
N THR A 259 -20.23 -1.45 16.52
CA THR A 259 -19.10 -2.00 17.26
C THR A 259 -19.13 -1.55 18.72
N THR A 260 -18.43 -2.31 19.56
CA THR A 260 -18.22 -1.99 20.97
C THR A 260 -16.72 -1.99 21.25
N TYR A 261 -16.13 -0.81 21.42
CA TYR A 261 -14.72 -0.68 21.76
C TYR A 261 -14.51 -0.35 23.22
N GLN A 262 -13.33 -0.73 23.75
CA GLN A 262 -12.95 -0.46 25.11
C GLN A 262 -12.16 0.84 25.22
N SER A 263 -12.42 1.61 26.27
CA SER A 263 -11.63 2.77 26.67
C SER A 263 -11.48 2.84 28.18
N TYR A 264 -10.52 3.65 28.64
CA TYR A 264 -10.37 3.96 30.06
C TYR A 264 -11.27 5.13 30.46
N LYS A 265 -11.72 5.15 31.72
CA LYS A 265 -12.17 6.36 32.41
C LYS A 265 -11.17 6.78 33.45
N GLN A 266 -11.05 8.07 33.68
CA GLN A 266 -10.27 8.58 34.79
C GLN A 266 -10.93 8.15 36.12
N ALA A 267 -10.11 7.66 37.08
CA ALA A 267 -10.61 7.40 38.43
C ALA A 267 -11.14 8.69 39.05
N ALA A 268 -12.26 8.60 39.83
CA ALA A 268 -12.82 9.75 40.54
C ALA A 268 -11.76 10.40 41.44
N PRO A 269 -11.71 11.74 41.53
CA PRO A 269 -10.82 12.44 42.46
C PRO A 269 -10.99 11.92 43.89
N GLY A 270 -9.91 11.64 44.59
CA GLY A 270 -9.90 11.19 45.98
C GLY A 270 -9.94 9.68 46.23
N SER A 271 -9.92 8.85 45.22
CA SER A 271 -9.85 7.39 45.40
C SER A 271 -8.45 6.86 45.74
N PHE A 272 -7.43 7.74 45.84
CA PHE A 272 -6.04 7.39 46.18
C PHE A 272 -5.59 8.05 47.46
N LYS A 273 -5.05 7.26 48.40
CA LYS A 273 -4.43 7.77 49.63
C LYS A 273 -2.93 8.00 49.39
N LEU A 274 -2.45 9.16 49.77
CA LEU A 274 -1.04 9.53 49.76
C LEU A 274 -0.27 8.58 50.67
N GLY A 275 0.70 7.81 50.16
CA GLY A 275 1.54 6.91 50.96
C GLY A 275 1.37 5.42 50.69
N GLU A 276 0.40 4.98 49.88
CA GLU A 276 0.34 3.60 49.44
C GLU A 276 1.39 3.38 48.33
N THR A 277 2.21 2.32 48.49
CA THR A 277 3.16 1.82 47.48
C THR A 277 2.32 1.35 46.28
N TYR A 278 2.28 2.15 45.23
CA TYR A 278 1.45 1.90 44.08
C TYR A 278 1.87 0.64 43.36
N PRO A 279 1.00 -0.35 43.26
CA PRO A 279 0.96 -1.12 42.05
C PRO A 279 0.24 -0.24 41.03
N CYS A 280 0.99 0.32 40.12
CA CYS A 280 0.48 0.95 38.90
C CYS A 280 -0.90 1.59 39.01
N GLN A 281 -1.00 2.90 39.01
CA GLN A 281 -2.25 3.69 39.06
C GLN A 281 -3.28 3.26 37.97
N PHE A 282 -2.90 2.37 37.07
CA PHE A 282 -3.64 1.80 35.95
C PHE A 282 -3.46 0.28 35.83
N CYS A 283 -2.97 -0.42 36.87
CA CYS A 283 -2.89 -1.88 36.87
C CYS A 283 -4.25 -2.50 37.23
N ILE A 284 -4.61 -3.33 36.46
CA ILE A 284 -5.63 -4.28 36.04
C ILE A 284 -6.54 -4.88 37.10
N ASN A 285 -6.32 -4.72 38.38
CA ASN A 285 -7.24 -5.23 39.39
C ASN A 285 -8.45 -4.32 39.64
N ASP A 286 -8.53 -3.19 38.95
CA ASP A 286 -9.70 -2.31 38.96
C ASP A 286 -10.29 -2.20 37.56
N PRO A 287 -11.42 -2.87 37.27
CA PRO A 287 -12.00 -2.98 35.92
C PRO A 287 -12.74 -1.71 35.49
N LYS A 288 -12.10 -0.55 35.47
CA LYS A 288 -12.67 0.70 34.94
C LYS A 288 -12.47 0.83 33.43
N TYR A 289 -12.58 -0.29 32.72
CA TYR A 289 -12.80 -0.29 31.30
C TYR A 289 -14.28 -0.03 31.01
N TYR A 290 -14.54 0.90 30.10
CA TYR A 290 -15.89 1.16 29.64
C TYR A 290 -16.01 0.62 28.21
N ASN A 291 -17.11 -0.08 27.98
CA ASN A 291 -17.51 -0.51 26.66
C ASN A 291 -18.31 0.63 26.00
N ASN A 292 -17.81 1.17 24.91
CA ASN A 292 -18.45 2.22 24.14
C ASN A 292 -19.10 1.60 22.92
N SER A 293 -20.42 1.43 22.93
CA SER A 293 -21.16 0.95 21.76
C SER A 293 -21.48 2.12 20.85
N VAL A 294 -21.05 2.03 19.61
CA VAL A 294 -21.19 3.11 18.62
C VAL A 294 -21.64 2.57 17.26
N MET A 295 -22.34 3.45 16.54
CA MET A 295 -22.60 3.28 15.10
C MET A 295 -22.00 4.47 14.36
N ASP A 296 -20.85 4.26 13.71
CA ASP A 296 -20.12 5.32 13.02
C ASP A 296 -19.44 4.79 11.73
N GLY A 297 -18.58 5.59 11.12
CA GLY A 297 -17.80 5.15 9.96
C GLY A 297 -18.65 4.70 8.77
N ARG A 298 -19.83 5.31 8.58
CA ARG A 298 -20.71 5.00 7.45
C ARG A 298 -19.92 5.14 6.13
N LYS A 299 -19.97 4.10 5.30
CA LYS A 299 -19.35 4.08 3.97
C LYS A 299 -20.44 3.79 2.95
N THR A 300 -20.53 4.65 1.92
CA THR A 300 -21.45 4.48 0.80
C THR A 300 -20.65 4.56 -0.49
N ASN A 301 -20.87 3.60 -1.39
CA ASN A 301 -20.22 3.56 -2.69
C ASN A 301 -21.28 3.33 -3.78
N ALA A 302 -21.17 4.09 -4.86
CA ALA A 302 -21.96 3.91 -6.07
C ALA A 302 -21.01 3.89 -7.26
N SER A 303 -21.10 2.87 -8.10
CA SER A 303 -20.29 2.77 -9.30
C SER A 303 -21.08 2.25 -10.48
N VAL A 304 -20.70 2.68 -11.69
CA VAL A 304 -21.22 2.17 -12.95
C VAL A 304 -20.07 1.94 -13.92
N ASN A 305 -20.07 0.78 -14.57
CA ASN A 305 -19.12 0.43 -15.63
C ASN A 305 -19.90 -0.04 -16.85
N TYR A 306 -19.50 0.43 -18.03
CA TYR A 306 -20.05 -0.05 -19.30
C TYR A 306 -19.00 -0.01 -20.40
N GLY A 307 -19.07 -0.96 -21.32
CA GLY A 307 -18.18 -1.03 -22.47
C GLY A 307 -18.94 -1.10 -23.80
N TRP A 308 -18.49 -0.29 -24.74
CA TRP A 308 -19.00 -0.25 -26.12
C TRP A 308 -18.00 -0.86 -27.08
N GLN A 309 -18.49 -1.57 -28.08
CA GLN A 309 -17.72 -1.92 -29.26
C GLN A 309 -17.62 -0.71 -30.19
N ILE A 310 -16.40 -0.42 -30.69
CA ILE A 310 -16.18 0.60 -31.70
C ILE A 310 -15.93 -0.09 -33.05
N GLY A 311 -16.74 0.24 -34.07
CA GLY A 311 -16.59 -0.36 -35.38
C GLY A 311 -17.00 -1.83 -35.44
N LYS A 312 -16.45 -2.57 -36.43
CA LYS A 312 -16.90 -3.92 -36.78
C LYS A 312 -16.23 -5.06 -36.00
N THR A 313 -15.14 -4.80 -35.28
CA THR A 313 -14.35 -5.84 -34.58
C THR A 313 -14.42 -5.66 -33.07
N LYS A 314 -14.50 -6.75 -32.30
CA LYS A 314 -14.43 -6.72 -30.83
C LYS A 314 -13.06 -6.30 -30.30
N ALA A 315 -12.03 -6.22 -31.14
CA ALA A 315 -10.73 -5.70 -30.81
C ALA A 315 -10.73 -4.17 -30.62
N SER A 316 -11.77 -3.48 -31.13
CA SER A 316 -11.95 -2.04 -30.92
C SER A 316 -13.06 -1.81 -29.91
N PHE A 317 -12.72 -1.16 -28.80
CA PHE A 317 -13.66 -0.92 -27.69
C PHE A 317 -13.32 0.36 -26.93
N ILE A 318 -14.30 0.84 -26.21
CA ILE A 318 -14.14 1.80 -25.12
C ILE A 318 -14.92 1.30 -23.91
N ASN A 319 -14.30 1.30 -22.75
CA ASN A 319 -14.90 0.96 -21.48
C ASN A 319 -14.80 2.17 -20.54
N VAL A 320 -15.90 2.55 -19.91
CA VAL A 320 -16.00 3.70 -19.02
C VAL A 320 -16.48 3.25 -17.66
N THR A 321 -15.84 3.75 -16.61
CA THR A 321 -16.25 3.55 -15.22
C THR A 321 -16.38 4.90 -14.54
N LEU A 322 -17.50 5.11 -13.84
CA LEU A 322 -17.68 6.20 -12.89
C LEU A 322 -17.86 5.59 -11.51
N ASN A 323 -17.24 6.19 -10.51
CA ASN A 323 -17.31 5.75 -9.11
C ASN A 323 -17.40 6.96 -8.18
N MET A 324 -18.29 6.87 -7.21
CA MET A 324 -18.39 7.81 -6.10
C MET A 324 -18.37 7.02 -4.79
N GLU A 325 -17.51 7.44 -3.87
CA GLU A 325 -17.46 6.87 -2.53
C GLU A 325 -17.43 7.97 -1.49
N GLN A 326 -18.19 7.80 -0.43
CA GLN A 326 -18.17 8.63 0.76
C GLN A 326 -17.95 7.75 1.99
N ARG A 327 -16.99 8.14 2.83
CA ARG A 327 -16.64 7.48 4.09
C ARG A 327 -16.70 8.51 5.21
N GLU A 328 -17.51 8.25 6.23
CA GLU A 328 -17.58 9.07 7.45
C GLU A 328 -16.48 8.65 8.44
N PRO A 329 -16.09 9.52 9.37
CA PRO A 329 -15.03 9.22 10.33
C PRO A 329 -15.48 8.18 11.36
N THR A 330 -14.49 7.51 11.97
CA THR A 330 -14.68 6.73 13.19
C THR A 330 -14.01 7.41 14.37
N ILE A 331 -14.52 7.21 15.59
CA ILE A 331 -13.96 7.77 16.82
C ILE A 331 -13.68 6.61 17.78
N ARG A 332 -12.40 6.40 18.12
CA ARG A 332 -11.92 5.34 19.03
C ARG A 332 -11.07 5.93 20.16
N SER A 333 -11.14 7.23 20.36
CA SER A 333 -10.52 7.91 21.50
C SER A 333 -11.26 7.58 22.81
N GLY A 334 -10.52 7.63 23.91
CA GLY A 334 -11.13 7.61 25.26
C GLY A 334 -11.58 8.98 25.71
N GLU A 335 -12.26 9.02 26.84
CA GLU A 335 -12.54 10.26 27.58
C GLU A 335 -11.21 10.94 27.91
N ARG A 336 -11.11 12.25 27.63
CA ARG A 336 -9.86 12.98 27.86
C ARG A 336 -9.50 13.04 29.34
N THR A 337 -8.26 12.67 29.68
CA THR A 337 -7.69 12.83 31.03
C THR A 337 -6.75 14.03 31.07
N GLY A 338 -6.26 14.38 32.25
CA GLY A 338 -5.34 15.50 32.51
C GLY A 338 -6.04 16.86 32.63
N ASP A 339 -5.22 17.89 32.72
CA ASP A 339 -5.68 19.25 32.94
C ASP A 339 -6.40 19.82 31.72
N ILE A 340 -7.54 20.44 31.94
CA ILE A 340 -8.33 21.20 30.96
C ILE A 340 -8.08 22.69 31.12
N ASP A 341 -7.92 23.18 32.36
CA ASP A 341 -7.57 24.57 32.65
C ASP A 341 -6.06 24.74 32.78
N ASN A 342 -5.42 25.25 31.72
CA ASN A 342 -3.95 25.45 31.68
C ASN A 342 -3.47 26.58 32.64
N ARG A 343 -4.35 27.38 33.21
CA ARG A 343 -4.02 28.44 34.22
C ARG A 343 -3.88 27.86 35.62
N LYS A 344 -4.55 26.75 35.88
CA LYS A 344 -4.54 26.04 37.16
C LYS A 344 -4.43 24.54 36.90
N SER A 345 -3.61 23.87 37.67
CA SER A 345 -3.45 22.40 37.57
C SER A 345 -4.41 21.66 38.50
N GLY A 346 -4.74 20.44 38.10
CA GLY A 346 -5.50 19.46 38.87
C GLY A 346 -6.97 19.32 38.49
N ASP A 347 -7.56 18.22 38.94
CA ASP A 347 -8.95 17.85 38.59
C ASP A 347 -10.00 18.84 39.07
N SER A 348 -9.80 19.46 40.27
CA SER A 348 -10.71 20.44 40.81
C SER A 348 -10.85 21.66 39.91
N ALA A 349 -9.73 22.21 39.42
CA ALA A 349 -9.72 23.34 38.49
C ALA A 349 -10.34 22.97 37.13
N SER A 350 -10.02 21.81 36.60
CA SER A 350 -10.59 21.31 35.36
C SER A 350 -12.11 21.08 35.47
N ASN A 351 -12.59 20.52 36.59
CA ASN A 351 -14.00 20.29 36.83
C ASN A 351 -14.78 21.63 36.98
N ALA A 352 -14.21 22.59 37.69
CA ALA A 352 -14.82 23.93 37.83
C ALA A 352 -14.95 24.62 36.46
N LEU A 353 -13.92 24.53 35.62
CA LEU A 353 -13.96 25.08 34.25
C LEU A 353 -15.02 24.37 33.41
N MET A 354 -15.06 23.03 33.39
CA MET A 354 -16.02 22.26 32.60
C MET A 354 -17.47 22.59 33.04
N THR A 355 -17.72 22.72 34.34
CA THR A 355 -19.01 23.14 34.87
C THR A 355 -19.39 24.54 34.38
N ALA A 356 -18.45 25.48 34.39
CA ALA A 356 -18.67 26.85 33.90
C ALA A 356 -18.95 26.90 32.39
N LEU A 357 -18.35 25.99 31.61
CA LEU A 357 -18.53 25.88 30.16
C LEU A 357 -19.74 25.02 29.75
N GLY A 358 -20.38 24.30 30.70
CA GLY A 358 -21.49 23.40 30.44
C GLY A 358 -21.13 22.16 29.61
N VAL A 359 -19.88 21.68 29.72
CA VAL A 359 -19.34 20.54 28.95
C VAL A 359 -18.75 19.47 29.87
N ASP A 360 -18.58 18.27 29.34
CA ASP A 360 -17.89 17.17 30.02
C ASP A 360 -16.52 16.87 29.34
N ARG A 361 -15.78 15.88 29.84
CA ARG A 361 -14.48 15.50 29.30
C ARG A 361 -14.56 14.92 27.89
N ASN A 362 -15.71 14.38 27.46
CA ASN A 362 -15.89 13.84 26.10
C ASN A 362 -15.92 14.95 25.05
N TYR A 363 -16.32 16.18 25.44
CA TYR A 363 -16.26 17.34 24.56
C TYR A 363 -14.85 17.59 24.00
N PHE A 364 -13.81 17.27 24.77
CA PHE A 364 -12.41 17.50 24.43
C PHE A 364 -11.74 16.30 23.73
N GLN A 365 -12.51 15.34 23.23
CA GLN A 365 -12.01 14.19 22.51
C GLN A 365 -11.44 14.58 21.13
N MET A 366 -10.44 13.83 20.70
CA MET A 366 -9.92 13.86 19.34
C MET A 366 -10.66 12.85 18.45
N ARG A 367 -10.65 13.05 17.14
CA ARG A 367 -11.10 12.02 16.20
C ARG A 367 -9.95 11.06 15.90
N VAL A 368 -9.79 10.04 16.74
CA VAL A 368 -8.83 8.94 16.54
C VAL A 368 -9.54 7.78 15.86
N GLY A 369 -9.15 7.44 14.63
CA GLY A 369 -9.81 6.44 13.79
C GLY A 369 -9.62 6.77 12.32
N GLN A 370 -10.52 6.27 11.48
CA GLN A 370 -10.49 6.63 10.06
C GLN A 370 -10.95 8.07 9.81
N SER A 371 -10.33 8.72 8.83
CA SER A 371 -10.70 10.07 8.39
C SER A 371 -11.96 10.04 7.52
N ARG A 372 -12.68 11.17 7.48
CA ARG A 372 -13.71 11.39 6.46
C ARG A 372 -13.04 11.48 5.10
N THR A 373 -13.61 10.80 4.09
CA THR A 373 -13.19 10.97 2.70
C THR A 373 -14.38 10.95 1.75
N ARG A 374 -14.30 11.76 0.70
CA ARG A 374 -15.23 11.74 -0.44
C ARG A 374 -14.40 11.62 -1.72
N ASN A 375 -14.61 10.54 -2.46
CA ASN A 375 -13.92 10.24 -3.71
C ASN A 375 -14.89 10.34 -4.88
N LEU A 376 -14.46 11.00 -5.96
CA LEU A 376 -15.12 10.96 -7.27
C LEU A 376 -14.08 10.50 -8.30
N GLN A 377 -14.38 9.44 -9.04
CA GLN A 377 -13.42 8.81 -9.94
C GLN A 377 -14.06 8.51 -11.29
N GLY A 378 -13.34 8.82 -12.36
CA GLY A 378 -13.66 8.48 -13.73
C GLY A 378 -12.52 7.70 -14.37
N VAL A 379 -12.81 6.55 -14.99
CA VAL A 379 -11.81 5.73 -15.68
C VAL A 379 -12.30 5.41 -17.08
N ILE A 380 -11.42 5.62 -18.04
CA ILE A 380 -11.64 5.25 -19.44
C ILE A 380 -10.54 4.29 -19.85
N ASN A 381 -10.89 3.19 -20.52
CA ASN A 381 -9.94 2.24 -21.09
C ASN A 381 -10.43 1.85 -22.49
N GLY A 382 -9.57 1.96 -23.49
CA GLY A 382 -9.99 1.69 -24.88
C GLY A 382 -8.87 1.22 -25.78
N ALA A 383 -9.28 0.62 -26.88
CA ALA A 383 -8.39 0.22 -27.95
C ALA A 383 -9.07 0.34 -29.32
N LEU A 384 -8.31 0.66 -30.34
CA LEU A 384 -8.72 0.72 -31.74
C LEU A 384 -7.82 -0.20 -32.57
N ALA A 385 -8.40 -1.24 -33.15
CA ALA A 385 -7.70 -2.13 -34.08
C ALA A 385 -7.40 -1.38 -35.39
N LEU A 386 -6.16 -1.45 -35.83
CA LEU A 386 -5.69 -0.82 -37.05
C LEU A 386 -5.73 -1.81 -38.24
N LYS A 387 -5.94 -1.31 -39.46
CA LYS A 387 -6.12 -2.13 -40.68
C LYS A 387 -4.98 -3.12 -40.97
N LYS A 388 -3.76 -2.86 -40.54
CA LYS A 388 -2.58 -3.72 -40.78
C LYS A 388 -2.21 -4.60 -39.58
N GLY A 389 -3.15 -4.88 -38.65
CA GLY A 389 -2.92 -5.78 -37.51
C GLY A 389 -2.25 -5.12 -36.30
N GLY A 390 -2.19 -3.79 -36.28
CA GLY A 390 -1.78 -3.03 -35.08
C GLY A 390 -2.97 -2.64 -34.21
N GLU A 391 -2.71 -2.05 -33.06
CA GLU A 391 -3.68 -1.55 -32.10
C GLU A 391 -3.19 -0.21 -31.54
N PHE A 392 -4.03 0.79 -31.63
CA PHE A 392 -3.91 2.00 -30.83
C PHE A 392 -4.69 1.81 -29.53
N TYR A 393 -4.05 1.97 -28.39
CA TYR A 393 -4.71 1.86 -27.09
C TYR A 393 -4.55 3.14 -26.28
N PHE A 394 -5.50 3.37 -25.38
CA PHE A 394 -5.47 4.51 -24.48
C PHE A 394 -6.19 4.18 -23.18
N PHE A 395 -5.78 4.84 -22.10
CA PHE A 395 -6.49 4.84 -20.83
C PHE A 395 -6.38 6.20 -20.14
N SER A 396 -7.38 6.51 -19.33
CA SER A 396 -7.41 7.70 -18.48
C SER A 396 -7.98 7.35 -17.12
N ILE A 397 -7.36 7.87 -16.06
CA ILE A 397 -7.87 7.80 -14.70
C ILE A 397 -7.88 9.22 -14.16
N LEU A 398 -9.06 9.70 -13.78
CA LEU A 398 -9.29 10.99 -13.16
C LEU A 398 -9.88 10.75 -11.78
N SER A 399 -9.30 11.32 -10.74
CA SER A 399 -9.79 11.18 -9.38
C SER A 399 -9.69 12.50 -8.63
N ASN A 400 -10.76 12.86 -7.92
CA ASN A 400 -10.76 13.90 -6.92
C ASN A 400 -11.14 13.28 -5.58
N ARG A 401 -10.31 13.50 -4.56
CA ARG A 401 -10.59 13.09 -3.17
C ARG A 401 -10.51 14.30 -2.27
N VAL A 402 -11.56 14.52 -1.52
CA VAL A 402 -11.55 15.43 -0.36
C VAL A 402 -11.47 14.59 0.89
N GLY A 403 -10.40 14.78 1.68
CA GLY A 403 -10.17 14.14 2.96
C GLY A 403 -10.30 15.17 4.09
N ASN A 404 -10.76 14.74 5.28
CA ASN A 404 -10.81 15.59 6.46
C ASN A 404 -10.44 14.77 7.69
N SER A 405 -9.41 15.22 8.38
CA SER A 405 -8.88 14.65 9.63
C SER A 405 -8.69 15.75 10.68
N THR A 406 -8.29 15.38 11.89
CA THR A 406 -8.08 16.35 12.96
C THR A 406 -6.72 16.20 13.60
N GLY A 407 -6.25 17.30 14.20
CA GLY A 407 -5.10 17.28 15.08
C GLY A 407 -5.44 17.07 16.55
N PHE A 408 -4.59 17.59 17.42
CA PHE A 408 -4.81 17.63 18.87
C PHE A 408 -5.76 18.75 19.24
N TYR A 409 -6.65 18.51 20.20
CA TYR A 409 -7.57 19.52 20.73
C TYR A 409 -6.81 20.70 21.36
N ARG A 410 -7.19 21.91 21.06
CA ARG A 410 -6.68 23.15 21.67
C ARG A 410 -7.58 23.54 22.84
N MET A 411 -7.02 23.49 24.07
CA MET A 411 -7.78 23.75 25.29
C MET A 411 -8.19 25.23 25.41
N PRO A 412 -9.23 25.55 26.21
CA PRO A 412 -9.78 26.91 26.33
C PRO A 412 -8.74 28.00 26.59
N TYR A 413 -7.80 27.74 27.48
CA TYR A 413 -6.78 28.73 27.89
C TYR A 413 -5.37 28.35 27.42
N GLN A 414 -5.24 27.48 26.47
CA GLN A 414 -3.98 27.16 25.85
C GLN A 414 -3.47 28.34 24.99
N ASN A 415 -2.17 28.65 24.99
CA ASN A 415 -1.59 29.75 24.24
C ASN A 415 -1.75 29.65 22.71
N SER A 416 -2.20 28.52 22.24
CA SER A 416 -2.63 28.28 20.86
C SER A 416 -4.13 28.53 20.60
N ASN A 417 -4.87 29.06 21.58
CA ASN A 417 -6.26 29.45 21.50
C ASN A 417 -6.48 30.93 21.83
N ILE A 418 -7.58 31.48 21.36
CA ILE A 418 -8.13 32.78 21.73
C ILE A 418 -9.54 32.56 22.29
N PRO A 419 -9.74 32.66 23.63
CA PRO A 419 -11.04 32.40 24.26
C PRO A 419 -12.18 33.29 23.75
N ALA A 420 -11.88 34.49 23.25
CA ALA A 420 -12.87 35.39 22.63
C ALA A 420 -13.42 34.85 21.28
N ILE A 421 -12.73 33.92 20.64
CA ILE A 421 -13.16 33.24 19.39
C ILE A 421 -13.69 31.85 19.73
N TYR A 422 -12.93 31.08 20.49
CA TYR A 422 -13.21 29.70 20.87
C TYR A 422 -13.23 29.58 22.42
N PRO A 423 -14.32 29.93 23.09
CA PRO A 423 -14.39 29.92 24.56
C PRO A 423 -14.18 28.52 25.15
N ASN A 424 -14.62 27.48 24.46
CA ASN A 424 -14.44 26.08 24.87
C ASN A 424 -13.17 25.43 24.29
N GLY A 425 -12.33 26.23 23.62
CA GLY A 425 -11.26 25.64 22.79
C GLY A 425 -11.80 25.09 21.47
N PHE A 426 -10.95 24.37 20.71
CA PHE A 426 -11.32 23.86 19.38
C PHE A 426 -10.49 22.64 18.97
N LEU A 427 -11.05 21.83 18.08
CA LEU A 427 -10.38 20.71 17.43
C LEU A 427 -10.05 21.11 15.99
N PRO A 428 -8.81 21.49 15.65
CA PRO A 428 -8.46 21.95 14.33
C PRO A 428 -8.51 20.80 13.33
N GLU A 429 -8.94 21.10 12.11
CA GLU A 429 -9.15 20.14 11.04
C GLU A 429 -8.15 20.35 9.90
N ILE A 430 -7.61 19.24 9.38
CA ILE A 430 -6.81 19.20 8.16
C ILE A 430 -7.70 18.64 7.05
N THR A 431 -8.11 19.51 6.14
CA THR A 431 -8.83 19.13 4.92
C THR A 431 -7.83 19.08 3.76
N SER A 432 -7.82 17.97 3.02
CA SER A 432 -7.01 17.86 1.81
C SER A 432 -7.89 17.77 0.57
N ASN A 433 -7.44 18.42 -0.51
CA ASN A 433 -7.99 18.26 -1.85
C ASN A 433 -6.95 17.56 -2.74
N ILE A 434 -7.18 16.28 -3.03
CA ILE A 434 -6.25 15.44 -3.76
C ILE A 434 -6.80 15.20 -5.15
N ASN A 435 -6.05 15.66 -6.17
CA ASN A 435 -6.42 15.48 -7.57
C ASN A 435 -5.39 14.59 -8.27
N ASP A 436 -5.87 13.51 -8.87
CA ASP A 436 -5.08 12.58 -9.67
C ASP A 436 -5.50 12.60 -11.13
N ILE A 437 -4.53 12.73 -12.02
CA ILE A 437 -4.70 12.64 -13.47
C ILE A 437 -3.70 11.61 -13.99
N SER A 438 -4.17 10.58 -14.67
CA SER A 438 -3.33 9.59 -15.34
C SER A 438 -3.83 9.41 -16.77
N LEU A 439 -2.95 9.60 -17.73
CA LEU A 439 -3.21 9.41 -19.16
C LEU A 439 -2.17 8.44 -19.70
N GLY A 440 -2.58 7.46 -20.47
CA GLY A 440 -1.68 6.57 -21.19
C GLY A 440 -2.17 6.35 -22.60
N THR A 441 -1.26 6.43 -23.56
CA THR A 441 -1.54 6.14 -24.97
C THR A 441 -0.42 5.29 -25.54
N GLY A 442 -0.74 4.47 -26.51
CA GLY A 442 0.29 3.69 -27.19
C GLY A 442 -0.17 3.06 -28.48
N LEU A 443 0.82 2.66 -29.24
CA LEU A 443 0.68 2.00 -30.51
C LEU A 443 1.48 0.71 -30.49
N LYS A 444 0.81 -0.43 -30.56
CA LYS A 444 1.46 -1.74 -30.59
C LYS A 444 1.07 -2.55 -31.82
N GLY A 445 1.92 -3.46 -32.23
CA GLY A 445 1.67 -4.26 -33.40
C GLY A 445 2.87 -5.13 -33.76
N LYS A 446 2.93 -5.51 -35.04
CA LYS A 446 4.04 -6.28 -35.61
C LYS A 446 4.70 -5.51 -36.76
N MET A 447 6.03 -5.48 -36.73
CA MET A 447 6.88 -5.00 -37.81
C MET A 447 7.75 -6.17 -38.29
N GLY A 448 7.31 -6.78 -39.38
CA GLY A 448 7.85 -8.08 -39.80
C GLY A 448 7.58 -9.15 -38.74
N THR A 449 8.63 -9.74 -38.18
CA THR A 449 8.54 -10.78 -37.13
C THR A 449 8.67 -10.23 -35.71
N TRP A 450 8.93 -8.94 -35.55
CA TRP A 450 9.05 -8.26 -34.28
C TRP A 450 7.71 -7.70 -33.80
N ASN A 451 7.36 -7.92 -32.55
CA ASN A 451 6.32 -7.15 -31.89
C ASN A 451 6.92 -5.82 -31.41
N TYR A 452 6.18 -4.74 -31.54
CA TYR A 452 6.56 -3.43 -31.01
C TYR A 452 5.45 -2.86 -30.12
N ASP A 453 5.83 -2.01 -29.16
CA ASP A 453 4.92 -1.19 -28.33
C ASP A 453 5.59 0.16 -28.10
N LEU A 454 5.02 1.21 -28.70
CA LEU A 454 5.39 2.60 -28.47
C LEU A 454 4.36 3.22 -27.56
N SER A 455 4.76 3.79 -26.44
CA SER A 455 3.80 4.35 -25.48
C SER A 455 4.31 5.60 -24.80
N ASN A 456 3.36 6.46 -24.43
CA ASN A 456 3.58 7.58 -23.55
C ASN A 456 2.55 7.57 -22.42
N THR A 457 3.02 7.83 -21.20
CA THR A 457 2.16 8.01 -20.03
C THR A 457 2.44 9.35 -19.38
N TYR A 458 1.39 10.08 -19.06
CA TYR A 458 1.43 11.29 -18.25
C TYR A 458 0.68 11.07 -16.96
N GLY A 459 1.25 11.49 -15.84
CA GLY A 459 0.62 11.43 -14.54
C GLY A 459 0.86 12.68 -13.70
N GLN A 460 -0.14 13.05 -12.92
CA GLN A 460 -0.08 14.16 -11.99
C GLN A 460 -0.84 13.80 -10.71
N ASN A 461 -0.23 14.06 -9.56
CA ASN A 461 -0.90 14.11 -8.26
C ASN A 461 -0.72 15.51 -7.67
N SER A 462 -1.83 16.12 -7.27
CA SER A 462 -1.87 17.41 -6.58
C SER A 462 -2.49 17.21 -5.20
N PHE A 463 -1.82 17.62 -4.16
CA PHE A 463 -2.24 17.51 -2.77
C PHE A 463 -2.30 18.91 -2.13
N GLY A 464 -3.48 19.51 -2.12
CA GLY A 464 -3.74 20.80 -1.47
C GLY A 464 -4.16 20.60 -0.02
N PHE A 465 -3.67 21.47 0.86
CA PHE A 465 -4.03 21.51 2.28
C PHE A 465 -4.88 22.75 2.57
N ASN A 466 -6.03 22.52 3.20
CA ASN A 466 -6.88 23.54 3.77
C ASN A 466 -7.06 23.26 5.26
N ILE A 467 -6.78 24.22 6.12
CA ILE A 467 -6.87 24.04 7.57
C ILE A 467 -8.11 24.78 8.05
N GLU A 468 -9.05 24.01 8.61
CA GLU A 468 -10.36 24.47 9.01
C GLU A 468 -10.52 24.41 10.53
N ASN A 469 -11.53 25.09 11.05
CA ASN A 469 -11.81 25.16 12.48
C ASN A 469 -10.54 25.49 13.28
N THR A 470 -9.84 26.54 12.90
CA THR A 470 -8.52 26.92 13.42
C THR A 470 -8.41 28.44 13.58
N LEU A 471 -7.25 28.93 13.91
CA LEU A 471 -6.94 30.37 13.94
C LEU A 471 -5.43 30.63 13.89
N ASN A 472 -5.05 31.84 13.52
CA ASN A 472 -3.70 32.37 13.70
C ASN A 472 -3.70 33.32 14.92
N VAL A 473 -3.09 32.84 16.02
CA VAL A 473 -3.08 33.58 17.30
C VAL A 473 -2.41 34.95 17.14
N SER A 474 -1.30 35.01 16.40
CA SER A 474 -0.55 36.25 16.18
C SER A 474 -1.34 37.29 15.36
N ALA A 475 -2.16 36.84 14.41
CA ALA A 475 -3.02 37.69 13.61
C ALA A 475 -4.13 38.32 14.48
N TYR A 476 -4.70 37.56 15.41
CA TYR A 476 -5.67 38.10 16.35
C TYR A 476 -5.08 39.23 17.21
N TYR A 477 -3.90 39.00 17.80
CA TYR A 477 -3.26 40.02 18.63
C TYR A 477 -2.76 41.25 17.84
N ASN A 478 -2.49 41.09 16.53
CA ASN A 478 -2.06 42.18 15.66
C ASN A 478 -3.23 43.05 15.17
N ASN A 479 -4.34 42.44 14.70
CA ASN A 479 -5.43 43.13 14.03
C ASN A 479 -6.83 42.56 14.32
N GLN A 480 -7.01 41.78 15.39
CA GLN A 480 -8.27 41.14 15.79
C GLN A 480 -8.85 40.19 14.72
N SER A 481 -7.99 39.58 13.88
CA SER A 481 -8.42 38.62 12.86
C SER A 481 -9.15 37.43 13.49
N LYS A 482 -10.31 37.08 12.94
CA LYS A 482 -11.14 35.91 13.34
C LYS A 482 -11.18 34.85 12.23
N GLN A 483 -10.25 34.91 11.27
CA GLN A 483 -10.16 33.92 10.22
C GLN A 483 -9.97 32.53 10.83
N SER A 484 -10.80 31.56 10.39
CA SER A 484 -10.85 30.20 10.92
C SER A 484 -10.59 29.11 9.88
N GLU A 485 -10.30 29.52 8.64
CA GLU A 485 -10.01 28.66 7.49
C GLU A 485 -8.87 29.26 6.70
N PHE A 486 -7.88 28.42 6.30
CA PHE A 486 -6.64 28.86 5.66
C PHE A 486 -6.22 27.90 4.56
N ASP A 487 -5.89 28.42 3.37
CA ASP A 487 -5.11 27.68 2.36
C ASP A 487 -3.66 27.54 2.86
N ALA A 488 -3.30 26.33 3.23
CA ALA A 488 -1.96 26.03 3.74
C ALA A 488 -0.96 25.62 2.64
N GLY A 489 -1.36 25.70 1.36
CA GLY A 489 -0.51 25.43 0.21
C GLY A 489 -0.68 24.04 -0.40
N THR A 490 0.11 23.79 -1.46
CA THR A 490 -0.10 22.60 -2.31
C THR A 490 1.22 21.94 -2.65
N LEU A 491 1.25 20.60 -2.56
CA LEU A 491 2.28 19.73 -3.11
C LEU A 491 1.80 19.19 -4.46
N LEU A 492 2.69 19.18 -5.47
CA LEU A 492 2.37 18.71 -6.81
C LEU A 492 3.51 17.84 -7.34
N PHE A 493 3.18 16.66 -7.84
CA PHE A 493 4.12 15.79 -8.54
C PHE A 493 3.59 15.44 -9.93
N ARG A 494 4.46 15.53 -10.93
CA ARG A 494 4.18 15.20 -12.33
C ARG A 494 5.21 14.23 -12.86
N GLN A 495 4.78 13.31 -13.70
CA GLN A 495 5.66 12.36 -14.39
C GLN A 495 5.18 12.19 -15.83
N ASN A 496 6.10 12.21 -16.76
CA ASN A 496 5.89 11.78 -18.14
C ASN A 496 6.89 10.69 -18.49
N THR A 497 6.41 9.56 -19.02
CA THR A 497 7.25 8.42 -19.38
C THR A 497 6.94 7.96 -20.80
N THR A 498 7.96 7.93 -21.65
CA THR A 498 7.90 7.38 -23.01
C THR A 498 8.67 6.08 -23.04
N ASN A 499 8.05 5.01 -23.56
CA ASN A 499 8.66 3.69 -23.73
C ASN A 499 8.64 3.28 -25.19
N ILE A 500 9.71 2.62 -25.61
CA ILE A 500 9.86 1.95 -26.90
C ILE A 500 10.28 0.50 -26.61
N ASP A 501 9.39 -0.43 -26.86
CA ASP A 501 9.60 -1.85 -26.53
C ASP A 501 9.53 -2.70 -27.79
N PHE A 502 10.46 -3.65 -27.95
CA PHE A 502 10.46 -4.66 -29.01
C PHE A 502 10.58 -6.05 -28.40
N SER A 503 9.89 -7.02 -28.98
CA SER A 503 10.06 -8.43 -28.62
C SER A 503 9.89 -9.35 -29.82
N LYS A 504 10.62 -10.49 -29.79
CA LYS A 504 10.56 -11.52 -30.81
C LYS A 504 10.82 -12.89 -30.20
N LYS A 505 9.92 -13.83 -30.47
CA LYS A 505 10.16 -15.24 -30.21
C LYS A 505 10.85 -15.86 -31.43
N LEU A 506 12.01 -16.47 -31.21
CA LEU A 506 12.77 -17.21 -32.17
C LEU A 506 12.44 -18.70 -32.01
N ASP A 507 11.89 -19.31 -33.06
CA ASP A 507 11.61 -20.76 -33.10
C ASP A 507 12.90 -21.54 -33.43
N ASN A 508 13.88 -21.47 -32.51
CA ASN A 508 15.14 -22.19 -32.58
C ASN A 508 15.18 -23.35 -31.57
N ALA A 509 16.29 -24.07 -31.49
CA ALA A 509 16.45 -25.24 -30.61
C ALA A 509 16.20 -24.94 -29.12
N ILE A 510 16.35 -23.70 -28.69
CA ILE A 510 16.15 -23.24 -27.28
C ILE A 510 14.92 -22.38 -27.08
N ASN A 511 14.02 -22.25 -28.09
CA ASN A 511 12.82 -21.41 -28.00
C ASN A 511 13.09 -20.01 -27.40
N LEU A 512 14.10 -19.32 -27.92
CA LEU A 512 14.57 -18.04 -27.37
C LEU A 512 13.56 -16.92 -27.63
N ASN A 513 13.12 -16.26 -26.58
CA ASN A 513 12.42 -14.98 -26.67
C ASN A 513 13.40 -13.86 -26.34
N VAL A 514 13.50 -12.87 -27.21
CA VAL A 514 14.35 -11.68 -27.02
C VAL A 514 13.45 -10.47 -26.89
N ALA A 515 13.64 -9.68 -25.83
CA ALA A 515 13.00 -8.38 -25.69
C ALA A 515 14.05 -7.32 -25.36
N TYR A 516 13.87 -6.11 -25.89
CA TYR A 516 14.69 -4.95 -25.58
C TYR A 516 13.89 -3.67 -25.75
N GLY A 517 14.35 -2.62 -25.11
CA GLY A 517 13.66 -1.34 -25.21
C GLY A 517 14.39 -0.20 -24.54
N ALA A 518 13.78 0.97 -24.68
CA ALA A 518 14.25 2.21 -24.11
C ALA A 518 13.14 2.93 -23.38
N GLU A 519 13.48 3.65 -22.31
CA GLU A 519 12.58 4.51 -21.55
C GLU A 519 13.19 5.90 -21.40
N LEU A 520 12.38 6.93 -21.63
CA LEU A 520 12.67 8.30 -21.28
C LEU A 520 11.63 8.76 -20.27
N ARG A 521 12.07 9.28 -19.11
CA ARG A 521 11.18 9.75 -18.04
C ARG A 521 11.58 11.17 -17.64
N TYR A 522 10.56 12.02 -17.52
CA TYR A 522 10.64 13.34 -16.93
C TYR A 522 9.79 13.37 -15.67
N GLU A 523 10.32 13.93 -14.59
CA GLU A 523 9.67 14.12 -13.31
C GLU A 523 9.80 15.57 -12.86
N ASN A 524 8.74 16.11 -12.24
CA ASN A 524 8.72 17.45 -11.68
C ASN A 524 7.97 17.44 -10.35
N TYR A 525 8.59 18.03 -9.34
CA TYR A 525 8.00 18.27 -8.04
C TYR A 525 7.87 19.74 -7.78
N GLN A 526 6.68 20.17 -7.33
CA GLN A 526 6.43 21.54 -6.92
C GLN A 526 5.85 21.59 -5.52
N GLN A 527 6.32 22.53 -4.74
CA GLN A 527 5.75 22.92 -3.45
C GLN A 527 5.36 24.37 -3.56
N LYS A 528 4.08 24.69 -3.38
CA LYS A 528 3.51 26.03 -3.45
C LYS A 528 3.19 26.54 -2.06
N ALA A 529 3.53 27.80 -1.80
CA ALA A 529 3.18 28.46 -0.55
C ALA A 529 1.67 28.53 -0.35
N GLY A 530 1.26 28.51 0.93
CA GLY A 530 -0.09 28.85 1.34
C GLY A 530 -0.32 30.37 1.38
N GLU A 531 -1.55 30.78 1.67
CA GLU A 531 -1.84 32.19 1.95
C GLU A 531 -1.04 32.69 3.17
N GLU A 532 -0.71 34.00 3.20
CA GLU A 532 0.14 34.57 4.24
C GLU A 532 -0.36 34.27 5.65
N ALA A 533 -1.64 34.41 5.91
CA ALA A 533 -2.22 34.19 7.22
C ALA A 533 -2.09 32.71 7.70
N SER A 534 -1.89 31.77 6.77
CA SER A 534 -1.71 30.35 7.11
C SER A 534 -0.36 30.03 7.77
N TRP A 535 0.67 30.87 7.55
CA TRP A 535 2.03 30.61 8.05
C TRP A 535 2.68 31.80 8.79
N ALA A 536 2.20 33.04 8.58
CA ALA A 536 2.84 34.24 9.10
C ALA A 536 2.72 34.36 10.63
N ASN A 537 3.76 34.89 11.27
CA ASN A 537 3.69 35.41 12.63
C ASN A 537 3.68 36.95 12.59
N TYR A 538 2.53 37.55 12.75
CA TYR A 538 2.32 39.01 12.67
C TYR A 538 2.87 39.78 13.88
N MET A 539 3.38 39.07 14.91
CA MET A 539 4.07 39.67 16.05
C MET A 539 5.59 39.80 15.83
N ARG A 540 6.09 39.46 14.65
CA ARG A 540 7.46 39.75 14.24
C ARG A 540 7.55 41.17 13.67
N LYS A 541 8.52 41.94 14.15
CA LYS A 541 8.69 43.34 13.76
C LYS A 541 10.14 43.70 13.49
N THR A 542 10.37 44.62 12.52
CA THR A 542 11.64 45.27 12.26
C THR A 542 11.42 46.77 12.29
N GLY A 543 12.11 47.48 13.17
CA GLY A 543 11.94 48.93 13.34
C GLY A 543 10.49 49.35 13.72
N GLY A 544 9.74 48.49 14.41
CA GLY A 544 8.35 48.74 14.80
C GLY A 544 7.28 48.36 13.77
N VAL A 545 7.70 48.04 12.54
CA VAL A 545 6.82 47.64 11.44
C VAL A 545 6.73 46.09 11.39
N THR A 546 5.56 45.54 11.09
CA THR A 546 5.37 44.12 10.93
C THR A 546 6.21 43.57 9.78
N ASP A 547 7.10 42.62 10.09
CA ASP A 547 7.97 41.90 9.16
C ASP A 547 7.88 40.41 9.47
N VAL A 548 6.92 39.74 8.83
CA VAL A 548 6.58 38.32 9.12
C VAL A 548 7.67 37.34 8.73
N LEU A 549 8.63 37.73 7.88
CA LEU A 549 9.72 36.87 7.42
C LEU A 549 11.02 37.08 8.25
N ASN A 550 11.43 38.34 8.44
CA ASN A 550 12.75 38.66 8.99
C ASN A 550 12.67 39.35 10.34
N GLY A 551 11.49 39.75 10.81
CA GLY A 551 11.30 40.50 12.04
C GLY A 551 11.60 39.70 13.31
N THR A 552 11.96 40.45 14.36
CA THR A 552 12.15 39.87 15.70
C THR A 552 10.81 39.63 16.40
N PRO A 553 10.56 38.42 16.94
CA PRO A 553 9.33 38.12 17.68
C PRO A 553 9.13 39.02 18.90
N THR A 554 7.91 39.50 19.09
CA THR A 554 7.51 40.34 20.24
C THR A 554 6.68 39.53 21.23
N SER A 555 7.05 39.55 22.50
CA SER A 555 6.31 38.91 23.59
C SER A 555 5.16 39.79 24.08
N ILE A 556 4.03 39.15 24.37
CA ILE A 556 2.82 39.75 24.92
C ILE A 556 2.21 38.87 26.01
N LYS A 557 1.20 39.37 26.71
CA LYS A 557 0.41 38.56 27.63
C LYS A 557 -0.52 37.62 26.87
N LEU A 558 -0.38 36.30 27.11
CA LEU A 558 -1.11 35.25 26.43
C LEU A 558 -2.35 34.76 27.17
N ALA A 559 -3.11 33.83 26.63
CA ALA A 559 -4.38 33.34 27.16
C ALA A 559 -4.25 32.66 28.53
N ASP A 560 -3.14 32.05 28.86
CA ASP A 560 -2.83 31.41 30.14
C ASP A 560 -2.30 32.41 31.20
N ASN A 561 -2.27 33.67 30.87
CA ASN A 561 -1.70 34.79 31.66
C ASN A 561 -0.18 34.81 31.74
N THR A 562 0.56 33.98 31.01
CA THR A 562 2.01 34.09 30.88
C THR A 562 2.41 35.17 29.84
N THR A 563 3.63 35.64 29.90
CA THR A 563 4.21 36.49 28.86
C THR A 563 4.96 35.60 27.88
N GLY A 564 4.66 35.72 26.60
CA GLY A 564 5.27 34.89 25.57
C GLY A 564 4.99 35.40 24.15
N ILE A 565 5.55 34.74 23.16
CA ILE A 565 5.37 35.02 21.74
C ILE A 565 4.12 34.29 21.27
N PRO A 566 3.09 34.97 20.70
CA PRO A 566 1.95 34.31 20.13
C PRO A 566 2.33 33.36 18.98
N ALA A 567 1.66 32.22 18.88
CA ALA A 567 1.85 31.29 17.78
C ALA A 567 1.44 31.95 16.45
N GLY A 568 2.29 31.84 15.46
CA GLY A 568 2.00 32.23 14.07
C GLY A 568 1.42 31.09 13.27
N GLY A 569 0.71 31.45 12.20
CA GLY A 569 0.11 30.50 11.28
C GLY A 569 -1.09 29.73 11.83
N ALA A 570 -1.72 28.94 10.96
CA ALA A 570 -2.85 28.07 11.30
C ALA A 570 -2.43 26.99 12.30
N GLN A 571 -3.29 26.70 13.28
CA GLN A 571 -3.00 25.65 14.26
C GLN A 571 -3.20 24.28 13.62
N VAL A 572 -2.46 23.29 14.09
CA VAL A 572 -2.25 21.92 13.66
C VAL A 572 -1.29 21.79 12.47
N PHE A 573 -1.43 22.59 11.44
CA PHE A 573 -0.57 22.56 10.26
C PHE A 573 -0.39 23.98 9.72
N PRO A 574 0.68 24.71 10.11
CA PRO A 574 1.03 25.97 9.49
C PRO A 574 1.31 25.78 7.98
N GLY A 575 0.81 26.72 7.19
CA GLY A 575 0.98 26.69 5.74
C GLY A 575 2.45 26.73 5.30
N PHE A 576 2.73 26.27 4.09
CA PHE A 576 4.04 26.39 3.48
C PHE A 576 4.36 27.88 3.26
N ARG A 577 5.55 28.28 3.66
CA ARG A 577 6.05 29.66 3.50
C ARG A 577 6.55 29.90 2.07
N PRO A 578 6.64 31.15 1.59
CA PRO A 578 7.22 31.45 0.28
C PRO A 578 8.66 30.93 0.10
N ASP A 579 9.49 30.98 1.14
CA ASP A 579 10.85 30.45 1.14
C ASP A 579 10.90 28.90 1.12
N ASN A 580 9.81 28.22 1.43
CA ASN A 580 9.64 26.78 1.24
C ASN A 580 9.22 26.39 -0.19
N ALA A 581 8.84 27.36 -1.03
CA ALA A 581 8.41 27.06 -2.40
C ALA A 581 9.54 26.41 -3.22
N LYS A 582 9.20 25.36 -3.96
CA LYS A 582 10.12 24.58 -4.79
C LYS A 582 9.49 24.27 -6.14
N ASN A 583 10.32 24.16 -7.18
CA ASN A 583 9.94 23.68 -8.50
C ASN A 583 11.13 22.98 -9.13
N GLU A 584 11.27 21.70 -8.86
CA GLU A 584 12.46 20.91 -9.20
C GLU A 584 12.09 19.78 -10.18
N SER A 585 13.00 19.52 -11.12
CA SER A 585 12.79 18.52 -12.16
C SER A 585 14.00 17.63 -12.33
N ARG A 586 13.76 16.42 -12.83
CA ARG A 586 14.83 15.52 -13.31
C ARG A 586 14.38 14.75 -14.54
N THR A 587 15.36 14.30 -15.30
CA THR A 587 15.18 13.34 -16.39
C THR A 587 15.91 12.05 -16.09
N SER A 588 15.39 10.95 -16.59
CA SER A 588 16.12 9.68 -16.63
C SER A 588 15.94 9.01 -17.97
N THR A 589 16.99 8.32 -18.41
CA THR A 589 17.00 7.48 -19.60
C THR A 589 17.37 6.06 -19.21
N ALA A 590 16.71 5.07 -19.82
CA ALA A 590 17.02 3.69 -19.56
C ALA A 590 17.05 2.86 -20.84
N LEU A 591 17.92 1.84 -20.84
CA LEU A 591 17.98 0.79 -21.84
C LEU A 591 17.89 -0.57 -21.14
N TYR A 592 17.16 -1.50 -21.71
CA TYR A 592 17.06 -2.85 -21.16
C TYR A 592 17.11 -3.93 -22.24
N VAL A 593 17.52 -5.13 -21.82
CA VAL A 593 17.44 -6.36 -22.58
C VAL A 593 16.91 -7.48 -21.69
N ASP A 594 16.18 -8.44 -22.29
CA ASP A 594 15.60 -9.58 -21.59
C ASP A 594 15.63 -10.79 -22.54
N PHE A 595 16.20 -11.91 -22.07
CA PHE A 595 16.35 -13.15 -22.80
C PHE A 595 15.70 -14.29 -22.03
N GLU A 596 14.59 -14.79 -22.54
CA GLU A 596 13.91 -15.95 -21.98
C GLU A 596 14.08 -17.14 -22.92
N MET A 597 14.59 -18.28 -22.41
CA MET A 597 14.90 -19.43 -23.23
C MET A 597 14.49 -20.76 -22.59
N GLU A 598 14.17 -21.72 -23.41
CA GLU A 598 13.88 -23.11 -23.02
C GLU A 598 14.91 -24.07 -23.63
N PRO A 599 16.12 -24.20 -23.03
CA PRO A 599 17.19 -25.10 -23.58
C PRO A 599 16.73 -26.55 -23.68
N ILE A 600 15.89 -26.98 -22.76
CA ILE A 600 15.17 -28.25 -22.78
C ILE A 600 13.71 -28.01 -22.34
N LYS A 601 12.79 -28.87 -22.76
CA LYS A 601 11.34 -28.74 -22.45
C LYS A 601 11.00 -28.61 -20.96
N LYS A 602 11.91 -28.99 -20.07
CA LYS A 602 11.71 -28.94 -18.61
C LYS A 602 12.34 -27.70 -17.95
N LEU A 603 13.23 -26.99 -18.63
CA LEU A 603 14.02 -25.89 -18.09
C LEU A 603 13.70 -24.58 -18.80
N LEU A 604 13.21 -23.62 -18.07
CA LEU A 604 13.03 -22.23 -18.50
C LEU A 604 14.06 -21.38 -17.76
N LEU A 605 14.81 -20.57 -18.49
CA LEU A 605 15.77 -19.59 -17.96
C LEU A 605 15.40 -18.19 -18.44
N ASP A 606 15.62 -17.20 -17.59
CA ASP A 606 15.35 -15.79 -17.85
C ASP A 606 16.53 -14.95 -17.37
N PHE A 607 17.06 -14.09 -18.26
CA PHE A 607 18.18 -13.19 -18.01
C PHE A 607 17.77 -11.79 -18.42
N ALA A 608 17.70 -10.87 -17.47
CA ALA A 608 17.39 -9.47 -17.75
C ALA A 608 18.49 -8.54 -17.25
N GLY A 609 18.75 -7.50 -18.02
CA GLY A 609 19.68 -6.42 -17.67
C GLY A 609 19.09 -5.06 -18.03
N ARG A 610 19.29 -4.06 -17.16
CA ARG A 610 18.80 -2.70 -17.37
C ARG A 610 19.79 -1.68 -16.82
N TYR A 611 20.14 -0.72 -17.63
CA TYR A 611 20.92 0.45 -17.24
C TYR A 611 20.02 1.68 -17.26
N GLU A 612 20.01 2.43 -16.18
CA GLU A 612 19.29 3.70 -16.05
C GLU A 612 20.25 4.81 -15.67
N ASN A 613 20.15 5.97 -16.31
CA ASN A 613 20.93 7.15 -16.00
C ASN A 613 20.00 8.33 -15.65
N TYR A 614 20.22 8.92 -14.48
CA TYR A 614 19.45 10.03 -13.94
C TYR A 614 20.29 11.30 -13.98
N SER A 615 19.65 12.45 -14.30
CA SER A 615 20.32 13.75 -14.40
C SER A 615 20.89 14.27 -13.08
N ASP A 616 20.43 13.73 -11.93
CA ASP A 616 20.74 14.23 -10.59
C ASP A 616 21.70 13.35 -9.78
N PHE A 617 21.84 12.07 -10.06
CA PHE A 617 22.73 11.16 -9.32
C PHE A 617 23.46 10.12 -10.20
N GLY A 618 23.29 10.17 -11.52
CA GLY A 618 24.03 9.33 -12.46
C GLY A 618 23.43 7.95 -12.71
N GLY A 619 24.29 6.99 -13.14
CA GLY A 619 23.91 5.70 -13.67
C GLY A 619 23.79 4.59 -12.64
N ASN A 620 22.85 3.67 -12.87
CA ASN A 620 22.67 2.44 -12.10
C ASN A 620 22.41 1.26 -13.03
N LEU A 621 22.98 0.10 -12.68
CA LEU A 621 22.80 -1.15 -13.39
C LEU A 621 21.99 -2.13 -12.54
N SER A 622 20.94 -2.71 -13.11
CA SER A 622 20.13 -3.78 -12.51
C SER A 622 20.22 -5.04 -13.34
N GLY A 623 20.31 -6.19 -12.68
CA GLY A 623 20.36 -7.49 -13.32
C GLY A 623 19.42 -8.50 -12.68
N LYS A 624 18.95 -9.48 -13.45
CA LYS A 624 18.16 -10.61 -12.96
C LYS A 624 18.54 -11.88 -13.69
N VAL A 625 18.69 -12.95 -12.93
CA VAL A 625 18.76 -14.31 -13.43
C VAL A 625 17.69 -15.12 -12.73
N ALA A 626 16.81 -15.75 -13.49
CA ALA A 626 15.75 -16.58 -12.94
C ALA A 626 15.62 -17.88 -13.73
N GLY A 627 15.12 -18.91 -13.07
CA GLY A 627 14.93 -20.20 -13.70
C GLY A 627 13.80 -21.00 -13.09
N ARG A 628 13.22 -21.87 -13.92
CA ARG A 628 12.21 -22.82 -13.49
C ARG A 628 12.51 -24.19 -14.10
N TYR A 629 12.52 -25.21 -13.26
CA TYR A 629 12.72 -26.60 -13.68
C TYR A 629 11.48 -27.46 -13.36
N LYS A 630 10.89 -28.08 -14.38
CA LYS A 630 9.78 -29.03 -14.22
C LYS A 630 10.33 -30.39 -13.79
N LEU A 631 10.11 -30.76 -12.53
CA LEU A 631 10.40 -32.12 -12.04
C LEU A 631 9.44 -33.11 -12.69
N SER A 632 8.15 -32.75 -12.76
CA SER A 632 7.09 -33.49 -13.43
C SER A 632 6.06 -32.49 -14.02
N ASP A 633 5.00 -32.98 -14.65
CA ASP A 633 3.90 -32.15 -15.14
C ASP A 633 3.15 -31.43 -13.98
N ASN A 634 3.29 -31.95 -12.78
CA ASN A 634 2.60 -31.46 -11.58
C ASN A 634 3.48 -30.65 -10.64
N ILE A 635 4.81 -30.76 -10.74
CA ILE A 635 5.76 -30.17 -9.79
C ILE A 635 6.82 -29.39 -10.57
N ALA A 636 7.02 -28.12 -10.20
CA ALA A 636 8.12 -27.32 -10.69
C ALA A 636 8.84 -26.61 -9.53
N LEU A 637 10.17 -26.53 -9.65
CA LEU A 637 11.04 -25.68 -8.83
C LEU A 637 11.32 -24.40 -9.59
N ARG A 638 11.47 -23.30 -8.88
CA ARG A 638 11.84 -21.99 -9.42
C ARG A 638 12.81 -21.28 -8.51
N GLY A 639 13.61 -20.38 -9.05
CA GLY A 639 14.48 -19.54 -8.25
C GLY A 639 14.92 -18.32 -9.02
N SER A 640 15.25 -17.27 -8.31
CA SER A 640 15.76 -16.03 -8.90
C SER A 640 16.83 -15.37 -8.03
N LEU A 641 17.75 -14.67 -8.70
CA LEU A 641 18.70 -13.73 -8.11
C LEU A 641 18.54 -12.43 -8.87
N SER A 642 18.40 -11.32 -8.17
CA SER A 642 18.25 -10.01 -8.80
C SER A 642 18.91 -8.90 -8.00
N THR A 643 19.43 -7.91 -8.74
CA THR A 643 19.82 -6.61 -8.19
C THR A 643 18.84 -5.56 -8.67
N GLY A 644 18.63 -4.53 -7.85
CA GLY A 644 17.77 -3.43 -8.19
C GLY A 644 18.12 -2.19 -7.41
N PHE A 645 17.47 -1.10 -7.71
CA PHE A 645 17.66 0.15 -6.97
C PHE A 645 16.37 0.96 -6.92
N ARG A 646 16.34 1.94 -6.02
CA ARG A 646 15.32 2.97 -5.94
C ARG A 646 15.99 4.35 -5.98
N ALA A 647 15.56 5.17 -6.91
CA ALA A 647 15.95 6.57 -6.94
C ALA A 647 15.36 7.32 -5.73
N PRO A 648 16.11 8.22 -5.08
CA PRO A 648 15.51 9.16 -4.12
C PRO A 648 14.38 9.92 -4.81
N ALA A 649 13.18 9.96 -4.24
CA ALA A 649 12.09 10.72 -4.81
C ALA A 649 12.38 12.22 -4.74
N LEU A 650 11.94 13.00 -5.74
CA LEU A 650 12.10 14.47 -5.71
C LEU A 650 11.45 15.06 -4.45
N GLN A 651 10.31 14.49 -4.03
CA GLN A 651 9.62 14.86 -2.79
C GLN A 651 10.52 14.67 -1.56
N GLN A 652 11.30 13.57 -1.50
CA GLN A 652 12.25 13.33 -0.41
C GLN A 652 13.44 14.28 -0.43
N ARG A 653 13.89 14.67 -1.60
CA ARG A 653 15.04 15.58 -1.76
C ARG A 653 14.71 17.02 -1.42
N TYR A 654 13.48 17.47 -1.73
CA TYR A 654 13.16 18.91 -1.78
C TYR A 654 12.01 19.32 -0.86
N LEU A 655 11.35 18.39 -0.15
CA LEU A 655 10.33 18.77 0.83
C LEU A 655 10.93 19.70 1.88
N THR A 656 10.31 20.84 2.05
CA THR A 656 10.62 21.82 3.10
C THR A 656 9.35 22.11 3.88
N LYS A 657 9.38 21.88 5.18
CA LYS A 657 8.25 22.16 6.06
C LYS A 657 8.77 22.82 7.32
N THR A 658 8.14 23.90 7.73
CA THR A 658 8.41 24.53 9.03
C THR A 658 7.13 24.39 9.87
N SER A 659 7.26 23.85 11.06
CA SER A 659 6.14 23.74 12.01
C SER A 659 6.60 24.26 13.37
N THR A 660 5.77 25.06 14.01
CA THR A 660 6.05 25.56 15.37
C THR A 660 5.67 24.50 16.39
N VAL A 661 6.63 24.11 17.23
CA VAL A 661 6.45 23.15 18.32
C VAL A 661 6.73 23.86 19.65
N PHE A 662 5.85 23.69 20.61
CA PHE A 662 6.03 24.25 21.95
C PHE A 662 6.74 23.23 22.85
N GLN A 663 7.87 23.62 23.40
CA GLN A 663 8.64 22.83 24.38
C GLN A 663 8.90 23.67 25.61
N GLY A 664 8.38 23.28 26.77
CA GLY A 664 8.53 24.04 28.00
C GLY A 664 7.90 25.45 27.95
N GLY A 665 6.83 25.65 27.14
CA GLY A 665 6.17 26.95 26.98
C GLY A 665 6.83 27.90 25.96
N VAL A 666 7.96 27.48 25.35
CA VAL A 666 8.65 28.24 24.31
C VAL A 666 8.32 27.68 22.93
N ALA A 667 8.00 28.54 22.00
CA ALA A 667 7.75 28.19 20.61
C ALA A 667 9.07 27.93 19.90
N TYR A 668 9.27 26.75 19.35
CA TYR A 668 10.41 26.39 18.51
C TYR A 668 9.92 26.04 17.12
N ASP A 669 10.68 26.41 16.10
CA ASP A 669 10.39 25.99 14.73
C ASP A 669 11.12 24.68 14.42
N ASP A 670 10.37 23.60 14.19
CA ASP A 670 10.87 22.39 13.58
C ASP A 670 10.88 22.55 12.07
N ALA A 671 12.06 22.49 11.48
CA ALA A 671 12.23 22.58 10.06
C ALA A 671 12.60 21.22 9.46
N THR A 672 11.81 20.72 8.51
CA THR A 672 12.27 19.68 7.57
C THR A 672 13.07 20.40 6.50
N LEU A 673 14.34 20.06 6.40
CA LEU A 673 15.31 20.76 5.55
C LEU A 673 15.81 19.83 4.43
N PRO A 674 15.91 20.32 3.18
CA PRO A 674 16.47 19.56 2.08
C PRO A 674 17.95 19.20 2.33
N ASN A 675 18.42 18.10 1.73
CA ASN A 675 19.81 17.66 1.87
C ASN A 675 20.82 18.57 1.15
N ASP A 676 20.39 19.40 0.22
CA ASP A 676 21.19 20.43 -0.45
C ASP A 676 21.20 21.77 0.30
N SER A 677 20.47 21.89 1.42
CA SER A 677 20.44 23.09 2.23
C SER A 677 21.80 23.39 2.88
N LYS A 678 22.06 24.69 3.14
CA LYS A 678 23.27 25.11 3.87
C LYS A 678 23.40 24.43 5.25
N ALA A 679 22.26 24.20 5.92
CA ALA A 679 22.25 23.49 7.19
C ALA A 679 22.71 22.04 7.05
N ALA A 680 22.18 21.27 6.09
CA ALA A 680 22.60 19.90 5.83
C ALA A 680 24.10 19.81 5.51
N GLN A 681 24.61 20.69 4.63
CA GLN A 681 26.01 20.76 4.26
C GLN A 681 26.90 21.10 5.45
N ALA A 682 26.54 22.09 6.28
CA ALA A 682 27.27 22.45 7.48
C ALA A 682 27.35 21.29 8.49
N LEU A 683 26.27 20.49 8.61
CA LEU A 683 26.21 19.31 9.49
C LEU A 683 26.84 18.06 8.84
N GLY A 684 27.38 18.17 7.62
CA GLY A 684 27.97 17.06 6.90
C GLY A 684 26.97 15.97 6.47
N ILE A 685 25.67 16.29 6.40
CA ILE A 685 24.64 15.36 5.90
C ILE A 685 24.74 15.33 4.38
N PRO A 686 25.05 14.18 3.76
CA PRO A 686 25.30 14.11 2.33
C PRO A 686 23.99 14.21 1.52
N SER A 687 24.10 14.54 0.24
CA SER A 687 23.01 14.39 -0.71
C SER A 687 22.52 12.95 -0.76
N LEU A 688 21.21 12.77 -1.00
CA LEU A 688 20.61 11.45 -1.07
C LEU A 688 21.16 10.64 -2.26
N ARG A 689 21.49 9.39 -1.96
CA ARG A 689 21.94 8.37 -2.91
C ARG A 689 20.84 7.34 -3.17
N PRO A 690 20.89 6.61 -4.30
CA PRO A 690 19.98 5.50 -4.52
C PRO A 690 20.08 4.44 -3.44
N GLU A 691 18.94 3.86 -3.08
CA GLU A 691 18.88 2.61 -2.32
C GLU A 691 19.22 1.46 -3.25
N ILE A 692 20.10 0.56 -2.86
CA ILE A 692 20.50 -0.59 -3.65
C ILE A 692 19.93 -1.86 -3.03
N SER A 693 19.33 -2.72 -3.85
CA SER A 693 18.78 -4.00 -3.40
C SER A 693 19.45 -5.20 -4.02
N ASN A 694 19.61 -6.26 -3.22
CA ASN A 694 19.99 -7.60 -3.65
C ASN A 694 18.94 -8.57 -3.14
N SER A 695 18.30 -9.29 -4.05
CA SER A 695 17.21 -10.21 -3.75
C SER A 695 17.51 -11.61 -4.23
N ALA A 696 17.14 -12.60 -3.44
CA ALA A 696 17.18 -14.03 -3.79
C ALA A 696 15.85 -14.67 -3.44
N SER A 697 15.34 -15.53 -4.30
CA SER A 697 14.17 -16.34 -4.03
C SER A 697 14.32 -17.77 -4.53
N ILE A 698 13.66 -18.70 -3.82
CA ILE A 698 13.53 -20.10 -4.23
C ILE A 698 12.13 -20.58 -3.90
N GLY A 699 11.50 -21.33 -4.77
CA GLY A 699 10.14 -21.80 -4.54
C GLY A 699 9.78 -23.07 -5.27
N THR A 700 8.65 -23.62 -4.92
CA THR A 700 8.06 -24.77 -5.57
C THR A 700 6.59 -24.53 -5.88
N THR A 701 6.14 -25.09 -6.98
CA THR A 701 4.73 -25.13 -7.36
C THR A 701 4.28 -26.58 -7.51
N LEU A 702 3.15 -26.92 -6.92
CA LEU A 702 2.54 -28.25 -7.00
C LEU A 702 1.10 -28.11 -7.49
N LYS A 703 0.68 -28.95 -8.44
CA LYS A 703 -0.69 -29.04 -8.89
C LYS A 703 -1.07 -30.52 -9.06
N ILE A 704 -2.00 -30.97 -8.23
CA ILE A 704 -2.54 -32.33 -8.31
C ILE A 704 -4.06 -32.23 -8.40
N ASN A 705 -4.63 -32.54 -9.53
CA ASN A 705 -6.09 -32.49 -9.77
C ASN A 705 -6.69 -31.13 -9.36
N LYS A 706 -7.40 -31.11 -8.23
CA LYS A 706 -8.15 -29.97 -7.67
C LYS A 706 -7.33 -29.18 -6.64
N PHE A 707 -6.17 -29.68 -6.26
CA PHE A 707 -5.28 -29.09 -5.26
C PHE A 707 -4.12 -28.34 -5.93
N SER A 708 -3.82 -27.16 -5.43
CA SER A 708 -2.66 -26.37 -5.81
C SER A 708 -1.92 -25.85 -4.59
N LEU A 709 -0.59 -25.82 -4.67
CA LEU A 709 0.28 -25.29 -3.62
C LEU A 709 1.44 -24.53 -4.26
N THR A 710 1.74 -23.34 -3.73
CA THR A 710 2.99 -22.65 -3.98
C THR A 710 3.66 -22.33 -2.65
N VAL A 711 4.97 -22.55 -2.56
CA VAL A 711 5.81 -22.18 -1.43
C VAL A 711 7.01 -21.44 -1.97
N ASP A 712 7.22 -20.20 -1.51
CA ASP A 712 8.31 -19.34 -1.98
C ASP A 712 9.06 -18.76 -0.77
N ALA A 713 10.33 -19.10 -0.61
CA ALA A 713 11.23 -18.47 0.35
C ALA A 713 11.99 -17.33 -0.34
N TYR A 714 12.21 -16.23 0.36
CA TYR A 714 12.86 -15.04 -0.16
C TYR A 714 13.76 -14.34 0.86
N SER A 715 14.73 -13.60 0.34
CA SER A 715 15.54 -12.67 1.12
C SER A 715 15.90 -11.47 0.25
N THR A 716 15.61 -10.26 0.73
CA THR A 716 15.95 -8.99 0.09
C THR A 716 16.75 -8.14 1.06
N LYS A 717 17.98 -7.79 0.69
CA LYS A 717 18.82 -6.83 1.39
C LYS A 717 18.73 -5.48 0.68
N ILE A 718 18.47 -4.41 1.42
CA ILE A 718 18.50 -3.03 0.95
C ILE A 718 19.64 -2.31 1.66
N THR A 719 20.54 -1.76 0.89
CA THR A 719 21.68 -0.95 1.36
C THR A 719 21.36 0.53 1.16
N ASP A 720 21.82 1.38 2.06
CA ASP A 720 21.62 2.84 2.03
C ASP A 720 20.14 3.25 1.99
N ARG A 721 19.29 2.57 2.78
CA ARG A 721 17.88 2.91 2.90
C ARG A 721 17.69 4.35 3.37
N ILE A 722 16.83 5.08 2.67
CA ILE A 722 16.46 6.44 3.01
C ILE A 722 15.44 6.42 4.14
N ILE A 723 15.70 7.21 5.16
CA ILE A 723 14.81 7.43 6.31
C ILE A 723 14.63 8.92 6.55
N LEU A 724 13.54 9.28 7.23
CA LEU A 724 13.37 10.61 7.81
C LEU A 724 13.87 10.57 9.25
N THR A 725 14.87 11.42 9.58
CA THR A 725 15.44 11.51 10.94
C THR A 725 14.41 12.00 11.95
N ASP A 726 14.70 11.85 13.23
CA ASP A 726 14.03 12.65 14.25
C ASP A 726 14.65 14.06 14.29
N ALA A 727 14.08 14.95 15.10
CA ALA A 727 14.50 16.33 15.10
C ALA A 727 15.83 16.51 15.85
N PHE A 728 16.85 16.98 15.16
CA PHE A 728 18.10 17.44 15.77
C PHE A 728 17.88 18.78 16.46
N SER A 729 18.42 18.91 17.65
CA SER A 729 18.47 20.17 18.41
C SER A 729 19.84 20.33 19.08
N GLY A 730 20.21 21.56 19.33
CA GLY A 730 21.45 21.91 19.99
C GLY A 730 21.27 22.88 21.16
N SER A 731 22.34 23.15 21.86
CA SER A 731 22.41 24.14 22.93
C SER A 731 23.72 24.91 22.82
N ALA A 732 23.69 26.21 23.10
CA ALA A 732 24.89 27.07 23.12
C ALA A 732 25.93 26.62 24.16
N THR A 733 25.53 25.91 25.21
CA THR A 733 26.37 25.45 26.32
C THR A 733 26.60 23.93 26.37
N GLY A 734 26.16 23.20 25.31
CA GLY A 734 26.29 21.75 25.21
C GLY A 734 27.68 21.30 24.73
N ASP A 735 27.81 20.00 24.41
CA ASP A 735 29.00 19.46 23.75
C ASP A 735 29.25 20.11 22.38
N ALA A 736 30.40 19.87 21.76
CA ALA A 736 30.76 20.48 20.46
C ALA A 736 29.72 20.20 19.36
N VAL A 737 29.14 18.98 19.34
CA VAL A 737 28.08 18.63 18.39
C VAL A 737 26.80 19.42 18.68
N SER A 738 26.44 19.56 19.96
CA SER A 738 25.28 20.35 20.39
C SER A 738 25.41 21.83 20.02
N GLN A 739 26.59 22.40 20.19
CA GLN A 739 26.92 23.79 19.81
C GLN A 739 26.88 23.97 18.29
N LEU A 740 27.42 23.02 17.52
CA LEU A 740 27.36 23.02 16.08
C LEU A 740 25.91 22.98 15.58
N LEU A 741 25.08 22.10 16.15
CA LEU A 741 23.65 22.02 15.83
C LEU A 741 22.95 23.33 16.14
N TYR A 742 23.16 23.89 17.34
CA TYR A 742 22.55 25.17 17.75
C TYR A 742 22.89 26.30 16.79
N THR A 743 24.17 26.52 16.50
CA THR A 743 24.61 27.61 15.61
C THR A 743 24.14 27.42 14.18
N THR A 744 24.22 26.20 13.66
CA THR A 744 23.79 25.89 12.29
C THR A 744 22.29 26.05 12.11
N LEU A 745 21.48 25.52 13.03
CA LEU A 745 20.03 25.60 12.93
C LEU A 745 19.54 27.04 13.10
N LEU A 746 20.08 27.77 14.06
CA LEU A 746 19.73 29.16 14.30
C LEU A 746 20.04 30.05 13.07
N ALA A 747 21.19 29.83 12.41
CA ALA A 747 21.56 30.52 11.19
C ALA A 747 20.61 30.23 10.01
N ASN A 748 19.78 29.18 10.11
CA ASN A 748 18.75 28.80 9.14
C ASN A 748 17.32 28.99 9.68
N ASN A 749 17.14 29.87 10.68
CA ASN A 749 15.85 30.20 11.30
C ASN A 749 15.10 29.00 11.88
N ALA A 750 15.80 27.95 12.28
CA ALA A 750 15.25 26.76 12.87
C ALA A 750 15.80 26.53 14.29
N ALA A 751 14.99 26.09 15.22
CA ALA A 751 15.43 25.59 16.51
C ALA A 751 15.72 24.09 16.49
N ARG A 752 15.01 23.37 15.65
CA ARG A 752 15.24 21.93 15.42
C ARG A 752 15.22 21.65 13.92
N GLY A 753 16.01 20.65 13.47
CA GLY A 753 16.14 20.27 12.08
C GLY A 753 15.86 18.78 11.86
N ILE A 754 15.05 18.46 10.86
CA ILE A 754 14.73 17.11 10.42
C ILE A 754 15.24 16.95 8.99
N PHE A 755 15.87 15.82 8.68
CA PHE A 755 16.48 15.57 7.37
C PHE A 755 16.09 14.18 6.84
N MET A 756 16.08 14.03 5.51
CA MET A 756 16.18 12.73 4.89
C MET A 756 17.63 12.26 4.91
N ALA A 757 17.87 10.97 5.14
CA ALA A 757 19.24 10.44 5.17
C ALA A 757 19.30 8.98 4.72
N ASN A 758 20.36 8.59 4.00
CA ASN A 758 20.69 7.19 3.73
C ASN A 758 21.39 6.60 4.99
N ALA A 759 20.61 6.24 6.01
CA ALA A 759 21.15 5.99 7.35
C ALA A 759 21.14 4.52 7.79
N THR A 760 20.53 3.59 7.04
CA THR A 760 20.43 2.21 7.50
C THR A 760 20.46 1.19 6.37
N ASP A 761 20.91 -0.01 6.66
CA ASP A 761 20.76 -1.18 5.82
C ASP A 761 19.70 -2.09 6.43
N LEU A 762 18.82 -2.64 5.58
CA LEU A 762 17.71 -3.48 6.00
C LEU A 762 17.75 -4.81 5.26
N ARG A 763 17.42 -5.90 5.95
CA ARG A 763 17.11 -7.20 5.34
C ARG A 763 15.69 -7.59 5.70
N THR A 764 14.92 -8.02 4.70
CA THR A 764 13.67 -8.73 4.91
C THR A 764 13.79 -10.12 4.32
N SER A 765 13.40 -11.15 5.08
CA SER A 765 13.42 -12.55 4.66
C SER A 765 12.13 -13.21 5.09
N GLY A 766 11.66 -14.20 4.34
CA GLY A 766 10.41 -14.84 4.69
C GLY A 766 10.04 -16.01 3.80
N ILE A 767 8.87 -16.58 4.10
CA ILE A 767 8.26 -17.67 3.35
C ILE A 767 6.80 -17.31 3.10
N ASP A 768 6.39 -17.39 1.83
CA ASP A 768 4.99 -17.27 1.41
C ASP A 768 4.46 -18.67 1.05
N ILE A 769 3.32 -19.04 1.59
CA ILE A 769 2.64 -20.31 1.34
C ILE A 769 1.23 -19.98 0.85
N ILE A 770 0.87 -20.46 -0.33
CA ILE A 770 -0.47 -20.31 -0.90
C ILE A 770 -0.96 -21.67 -1.36
N SER A 771 -2.11 -22.08 -0.87
CA SER A 771 -2.74 -23.35 -1.20
C SER A 771 -4.21 -23.15 -1.51
N ALA A 772 -4.71 -23.83 -2.52
CA ALA A 772 -6.14 -23.83 -2.86
C ALA A 772 -6.61 -25.24 -3.23
N TYR A 773 -7.82 -25.57 -2.78
CA TYR A 773 -8.53 -26.78 -3.14
C TYR A 773 -9.91 -26.45 -3.71
N ASN A 774 -10.14 -26.79 -4.98
CA ASN A 774 -11.37 -26.47 -5.71
C ASN A 774 -12.20 -27.72 -5.95
N LEU A 775 -13.32 -27.87 -5.25
CA LEU A 775 -14.23 -29.00 -5.39
C LEU A 775 -15.47 -28.60 -6.19
N LYS A 776 -15.61 -29.14 -7.39
CA LYS A 776 -16.86 -29.06 -8.16
C LYS A 776 -17.73 -30.29 -7.81
N MET A 777 -18.97 -30.04 -7.43
CA MET A 777 -19.97 -31.03 -7.05
C MET A 777 -21.15 -31.05 -8.04
N PRO A 778 -21.95 -32.11 -8.08
CA PRO A 778 -23.18 -32.15 -8.88
C PRO A 778 -24.12 -30.97 -8.58
N LYS A 779 -25.10 -30.73 -9.44
CA LYS A 779 -26.13 -29.67 -9.27
C LYS A 779 -25.55 -28.26 -9.15
N LYS A 780 -24.56 -27.90 -10.02
CA LYS A 780 -23.91 -26.57 -10.08
C LYS A 780 -23.37 -26.07 -8.74
N GLN A 781 -22.90 -26.98 -7.89
CA GLN A 781 -22.26 -26.62 -6.63
C GLN A 781 -20.75 -26.55 -6.78
N SER A 782 -20.13 -25.63 -6.08
CA SER A 782 -18.66 -25.56 -5.94
C SER A 782 -18.26 -25.12 -4.54
N LEU A 783 -17.14 -25.68 -4.08
CA LEU A 783 -16.54 -25.36 -2.81
C LEU A 783 -15.06 -25.11 -3.03
N LYS A 784 -14.59 -23.94 -2.65
CA LYS A 784 -13.17 -23.55 -2.69
C LYS A 784 -12.68 -23.33 -1.28
N PHE A 785 -11.63 -24.02 -0.90
CA PHE A 785 -10.82 -23.75 0.29
C PHE A 785 -9.54 -23.07 -0.16
N GLU A 786 -9.13 -22.04 0.53
CA GLU A 786 -7.88 -21.35 0.27
C GLU A 786 -7.18 -21.00 1.58
N VAL A 787 -5.89 -21.31 1.65
CA VAL A 787 -4.98 -20.93 2.72
C VAL A 787 -3.86 -20.12 2.10
N ALA A 788 -3.62 -18.92 2.62
CA ALA A 788 -2.47 -18.13 2.24
C ALA A 788 -1.81 -17.52 3.48
N THR A 789 -0.49 -17.63 3.58
CA THR A 789 0.28 -17.21 4.75
C THR A 789 1.61 -16.63 4.31
N THR A 790 2.00 -15.53 4.93
CA THR A 790 3.33 -14.93 4.86
C THR A 790 3.97 -14.96 6.25
N LEU A 791 5.15 -15.57 6.35
CA LEU A 791 6.03 -15.46 7.50
C LEU A 791 7.19 -14.55 7.09
N SER A 792 7.45 -13.49 7.84
CA SER A 792 8.49 -12.53 7.49
C SER A 792 9.29 -12.07 8.70
N LYS A 793 10.58 -11.85 8.50
CA LYS A 793 11.51 -11.27 9.48
C LYS A 793 12.20 -10.09 8.84
N ARG A 794 12.30 -8.99 9.57
CA ARG A 794 13.02 -7.78 9.18
C ARG A 794 14.14 -7.52 10.16
N GLU A 795 15.28 -7.09 9.67
CA GLU A 795 16.48 -6.88 10.45
C GLU A 795 17.23 -5.64 9.94
N ILE A 796 17.60 -4.74 10.83
CA ILE A 796 18.57 -3.68 10.54
C ILE A 796 19.96 -4.31 10.59
N LEU A 797 20.77 -4.05 9.56
CA LEU A 797 22.11 -4.59 9.42
C LEU A 797 23.16 -3.53 9.77
N GLY A 798 24.04 -3.85 10.69
CA GLY A 798 25.08 -2.93 11.12
C GLY A 798 24.57 -1.79 12.00
N LYS A 799 25.37 -0.74 12.13
CA LYS A 799 25.06 0.47 12.89
C LYS A 799 24.36 1.50 12.00
N THR A 800 23.59 2.40 12.61
CA THR A 800 23.04 3.59 11.92
C THR A 800 24.20 4.42 11.35
N LYS A 801 24.13 4.73 10.04
CA LYS A 801 25.12 5.54 9.35
C LYS A 801 24.85 7.00 9.65
N VAL A 802 25.84 7.70 10.16
CA VAL A 802 25.73 9.10 10.58
C VAL A 802 26.84 9.94 9.96
N SER A 803 26.63 11.23 9.86
CA SER A 803 27.67 12.19 9.48
C SER A 803 28.80 12.19 10.53
N GLU A 804 30.04 12.32 10.11
CA GLU A 804 31.19 12.45 11.02
C GLU A 804 31.06 13.63 12.00
N LYS A 805 30.40 14.71 11.58
CA LYS A 805 30.11 15.88 12.42
C LYS A 805 29.01 15.65 13.45
N LEU A 806 28.21 14.55 13.29
CA LEU A 806 27.08 14.23 14.14
C LEU A 806 27.27 12.88 14.88
N LEU A 807 28.52 12.44 15.04
CA LEU A 807 28.84 11.24 15.84
C LEU A 807 28.28 11.39 17.26
N GLY A 808 27.70 10.30 17.79
CA GLY A 808 27.01 10.31 19.09
C GLY A 808 25.52 10.72 18.98
N ARG A 809 24.99 11.01 17.77
CA ARG A 809 23.59 11.33 17.51
C ARG A 809 22.87 10.25 16.70
N GLU A 810 23.34 9.01 16.74
CA GLU A 810 22.77 7.86 15.99
C GLU A 810 21.29 7.65 16.32
N SER A 811 20.90 7.84 17.59
CA SER A 811 19.51 7.75 18.03
C SER A 811 18.61 8.86 17.49
N THR A 812 19.18 10.00 17.08
CA THR A 812 18.43 11.07 16.41
C THR A 812 18.28 10.78 14.92
N TYR A 813 19.27 10.15 14.28
CA TYR A 813 19.08 9.64 12.93
C TYR A 813 17.96 8.60 12.87
N MET A 814 17.95 7.66 13.81
CA MET A 814 16.93 6.61 13.85
C MET A 814 16.64 6.22 15.31
N SER A 815 15.58 6.80 15.87
CA SER A 815 15.18 6.50 17.24
C SER A 815 14.75 5.04 17.42
N PRO A 816 14.79 4.52 18.65
CA PRO A 816 14.28 3.21 18.99
C PRO A 816 12.81 2.99 18.55
N ILE A 817 12.00 4.05 18.60
CA ILE A 817 10.60 4.04 18.13
C ILE A 817 10.55 3.79 16.61
N ASN A 818 11.34 4.53 15.85
CA ASN A 818 11.38 4.37 14.38
C ASN A 818 12.00 3.03 13.97
N LYS A 819 13.03 2.54 14.68
CA LYS A 819 13.58 1.18 14.49
C LYS A 819 12.50 0.13 14.70
N ALA A 820 11.76 0.19 15.80
CA ALA A 820 10.71 -0.77 16.13
C ALA A 820 9.55 -0.71 15.11
N THR A 821 9.11 0.48 14.70
CA THR A 821 8.09 0.64 13.66
C THR A 821 8.54 0.00 12.35
N LEU A 822 9.81 0.14 11.98
CA LEU A 822 10.37 -0.44 10.76
C LEU A 822 10.48 -1.98 10.84
N ILE A 823 10.90 -2.54 11.98
CA ILE A 823 11.16 -3.98 12.15
C ILE A 823 9.90 -4.74 12.55
N ASP A 824 9.17 -4.27 13.54
CA ASP A 824 8.08 -4.96 14.22
C ASP A 824 6.71 -4.28 14.02
N GLY A 825 6.62 -3.22 13.21
CA GLY A 825 5.38 -2.48 12.97
C GLY A 825 4.35 -3.23 12.14
N ASN A 826 4.76 -4.21 11.33
CA ASN A 826 3.87 -5.14 10.63
C ASN A 826 3.94 -6.52 11.28
N PRO A 827 2.85 -7.32 11.29
CA PRO A 827 2.88 -8.69 11.80
C PRO A 827 3.98 -9.53 11.13
N LYS A 828 4.72 -10.30 11.93
CA LYS A 828 5.72 -11.26 11.41
C LYS A 828 5.04 -12.43 10.70
N VAL A 829 3.82 -12.75 11.09
CA VAL A 829 2.98 -13.80 10.51
C VAL A 829 1.63 -13.17 10.19
N LYS A 830 1.21 -13.23 8.94
CA LYS A 830 -0.14 -12.88 8.50
C LYS A 830 -0.62 -13.96 7.55
N GLY A 831 -1.82 -14.47 7.77
CA GLY A 831 -2.38 -15.49 6.90
C GLY A 831 -3.88 -15.57 7.01
N TYR A 832 -4.52 -16.28 6.08
CA TYR A 832 -5.94 -16.55 6.16
C TYR A 832 -6.31 -17.95 5.72
N LEU A 833 -7.44 -18.42 6.24
CA LEU A 833 -8.20 -19.56 5.76
C LEU A 833 -9.53 -19.03 5.24
N SER A 834 -9.86 -19.28 3.97
CA SER A 834 -11.16 -18.91 3.40
C SER A 834 -11.90 -20.10 2.82
N LEU A 835 -13.23 -20.03 2.93
CA LEU A 835 -14.20 -20.94 2.37
C LEU A 835 -15.16 -20.17 1.46
N SER A 836 -15.20 -20.52 0.18
CA SER A 836 -16.18 -19.98 -0.78
C SER A 836 -17.07 -21.10 -1.27
N TYR A 837 -18.37 -21.05 -0.94
CA TYR A 837 -19.38 -22.01 -1.37
C TYR A 837 -20.36 -21.34 -2.33
N LYS A 838 -20.57 -21.95 -3.49
CA LYS A 838 -21.55 -21.50 -4.49
C LYS A 838 -22.49 -22.64 -4.81
N LYS A 839 -23.78 -22.35 -4.82
CA LYS A 839 -24.86 -23.27 -5.26
C LYS A 839 -25.89 -22.48 -6.05
N ASP A 840 -26.00 -22.78 -7.36
CA ASP A 840 -26.88 -22.04 -8.26
C ASP A 840 -26.68 -20.52 -8.16
N ASP A 841 -27.66 -19.80 -7.66
CA ASP A 841 -27.66 -18.34 -7.48
C ASP A 841 -27.20 -17.88 -6.07
N PHE A 842 -26.95 -18.82 -5.15
CA PHE A 842 -26.49 -18.56 -3.79
C PHE A 842 -24.97 -18.63 -3.70
N ASN A 843 -24.35 -17.70 -2.98
CA ASN A 843 -22.95 -17.77 -2.58
C ASN A 843 -22.76 -17.41 -1.11
N LEU A 844 -21.85 -18.14 -0.47
CA LEU A 844 -21.40 -17.92 0.89
C LEU A 844 -19.88 -17.81 0.87
N PHE A 845 -19.34 -16.78 1.51
CA PHE A 845 -17.93 -16.61 1.73
C PHE A 845 -17.64 -16.40 3.21
N LEU A 846 -16.71 -17.19 3.74
CA LEU A 846 -16.22 -17.11 5.12
C LEU A 846 -14.71 -17.04 5.08
N ARG A 847 -14.11 -16.14 5.85
CA ARG A 847 -12.66 -16.01 5.99
C ARG A 847 -12.27 -15.77 7.44
N ASN A 848 -11.25 -16.49 7.90
CA ASN A 848 -10.54 -16.23 9.13
C ASN A 848 -9.14 -15.73 8.82
N THR A 849 -8.81 -14.49 9.19
CA THR A 849 -7.50 -13.89 9.01
C THR A 849 -6.77 -13.87 10.36
N TYR A 850 -5.60 -14.49 10.40
CA TYR A 850 -4.68 -14.45 11.54
C TYR A 850 -3.70 -13.28 11.35
N PHE A 851 -3.62 -12.42 12.35
CA PHE A 851 -2.63 -11.37 12.49
C PHE A 851 -1.71 -11.73 13.67
N GLY A 852 -0.42 -11.93 13.40
CA GLY A 852 0.59 -12.19 14.42
C GLY A 852 0.83 -10.97 15.31
N GLU A 853 1.68 -11.15 16.29
CA GLU A 853 2.10 -10.10 17.21
C GLU A 853 2.80 -8.92 16.50
N VAL A 854 2.67 -7.73 17.06
CA VAL A 854 3.43 -6.52 16.72
C VAL A 854 3.89 -5.83 18.00
N THR A 855 4.98 -5.05 17.92
CA THR A 855 5.53 -4.35 19.09
C THR A 855 5.29 -2.86 18.97
N HIS A 856 4.59 -2.29 19.96
CA HIS A 856 4.42 -0.86 20.14
C HIS A 856 5.50 -0.34 21.09
N ILE A 857 6.14 0.77 20.70
CA ILE A 857 7.13 1.48 21.53
C ILE A 857 6.78 2.96 21.56
N GLU A 858 6.81 3.56 22.77
CA GLU A 858 6.62 4.98 22.99
C GLU A 858 7.70 5.51 23.96
N GLY A 859 8.08 6.78 23.82
CA GLY A 859 9.06 7.39 24.71
C GLY A 859 8.52 7.61 26.13
N GLY A 860 9.33 7.32 27.15
CA GLY A 860 8.96 7.44 28.57
C GLY A 860 9.18 8.84 29.19
N GLY A 861 9.42 9.88 28.39
CA GLY A 861 9.62 11.25 28.86
C GLY A 861 11.02 11.54 29.45
N THR A 862 11.86 10.53 29.65
CA THR A 862 13.26 10.65 30.02
C THR A 862 14.17 9.99 28.99
N THR A 863 15.40 10.48 28.88
CA THR A 863 16.41 9.92 27.96
C THR A 863 16.62 8.42 28.28
N ASN A 864 16.54 7.58 27.23
CA ASN A 864 16.80 6.13 27.29
C ASN A 864 15.72 5.24 27.95
N TRP A 865 14.58 5.77 28.36
CA TRP A 865 13.46 4.98 28.84
C TRP A 865 12.33 4.92 27.83
N PHE A 866 11.81 3.71 27.60
CA PHE A 866 10.76 3.45 26.61
C PHE A 866 9.70 2.53 27.18
N TYR A 867 8.45 2.84 26.89
CA TYR A 867 7.35 1.91 27.08
C TYR A 867 7.32 0.95 25.91
N VAL A 868 7.31 -0.33 26.19
CA VAL A 868 7.31 -1.41 25.18
C VAL A 868 6.17 -2.36 25.47
N GLN A 869 5.25 -2.50 24.51
CA GLN A 869 4.13 -3.43 24.62
C GLN A 869 4.07 -4.32 23.37
N VAL A 870 4.05 -5.63 23.59
CA VAL A 870 3.75 -6.61 22.54
C VAL A 870 2.22 -6.75 22.47
N LEU A 871 1.65 -6.43 21.32
CA LEU A 871 0.21 -6.60 21.04
C LEU A 871 0.00 -8.05 20.62
N SER A 872 -0.90 -8.74 21.32
CA SER A 872 -1.14 -10.21 21.15
C SER A 872 -1.72 -10.54 19.77
N PRO A 873 -1.47 -11.75 19.25
CA PRO A 873 -2.06 -12.21 18.00
C PRO A 873 -3.58 -12.17 18.02
N LYS A 874 -4.22 -11.93 16.88
CA LYS A 874 -5.66 -11.84 16.71
C LYS A 874 -6.14 -12.65 15.51
N ILE A 875 -7.35 -13.19 15.61
CA ILE A 875 -8.08 -13.81 14.49
C ILE A 875 -9.31 -12.96 14.21
N VAL A 876 -9.45 -12.53 12.96
CA VAL A 876 -10.59 -11.73 12.48
C VAL A 876 -11.38 -12.57 11.49
N THR A 877 -12.71 -12.65 11.70
CA THR A 877 -13.62 -13.42 10.86
C THR A 877 -14.47 -12.49 10.01
N ASP A 878 -14.48 -12.73 8.70
CA ASP A 878 -15.32 -12.04 7.73
C ASP A 878 -16.34 -13.00 7.14
N LEU A 879 -17.58 -12.53 6.96
CA LEU A 879 -18.70 -13.29 6.39
C LEU A 879 -19.39 -12.49 5.32
N SER A 880 -19.68 -13.13 4.18
CA SER A 880 -20.50 -12.54 3.12
C SER A 880 -21.49 -13.58 2.58
N ILE A 881 -22.71 -13.14 2.39
CA ILE A 881 -23.80 -13.93 1.79
C ILE A 881 -24.33 -13.17 0.59
N GLY A 882 -24.44 -13.83 -0.54
CA GLY A 882 -24.96 -13.23 -1.77
C GLY A 882 -26.02 -14.12 -2.43
N TYR A 883 -27.01 -13.49 -3.04
CA TYR A 883 -28.04 -14.15 -3.79
C TYR A 883 -28.31 -13.41 -5.11
N LYS A 884 -28.30 -14.14 -6.23
CA LYS A 884 -28.62 -13.64 -7.54
C LYS A 884 -30.10 -13.88 -7.83
N LEU A 885 -30.94 -12.84 -7.73
CA LEU A 885 -32.36 -12.92 -7.88
C LEU A 885 -32.78 -13.33 -9.32
N ASN A 886 -32.04 -12.78 -10.32
CA ASN A 886 -32.21 -13.09 -11.74
C ASN A 886 -30.93 -12.76 -12.52
N LYS A 887 -30.97 -12.73 -13.86
CA LYS A 887 -29.79 -12.43 -14.69
C LYS A 887 -29.22 -11.03 -14.45
N SER A 888 -30.05 -10.08 -14.02
CA SER A 888 -29.67 -8.67 -13.83
C SER A 888 -29.35 -8.31 -12.38
N TRP A 889 -30.06 -8.83 -11.39
CA TRP A 889 -30.00 -8.39 -10.01
C TRP A 889 -29.30 -9.37 -9.08
N ARG A 890 -28.34 -8.88 -8.32
CA ARG A 890 -27.70 -9.60 -7.22
C ARG A 890 -27.75 -8.75 -5.94
N PHE A 891 -28.06 -9.38 -4.82
CA PHE A 891 -28.00 -8.79 -3.48
C PHE A 891 -26.92 -9.51 -2.67
N SER A 892 -26.19 -8.74 -1.87
CA SER A 892 -25.19 -9.30 -0.93
C SER A 892 -25.22 -8.53 0.38
N THR A 893 -24.99 -9.24 1.46
CA THR A 893 -24.85 -8.66 2.81
C THR A 893 -23.78 -9.42 3.58
N GLY A 894 -23.23 -8.80 4.61
CA GLY A 894 -22.21 -9.46 5.41
C GLY A 894 -21.61 -8.56 6.47
N ALA A 895 -20.57 -9.09 7.08
CA ALA A 895 -19.80 -8.43 8.11
C ALA A 895 -18.29 -8.59 7.85
N ASN A 896 -17.53 -7.50 7.97
CA ASN A 896 -16.10 -7.59 8.26
C ASN A 896 -15.93 -7.59 9.77
N ASN A 897 -14.98 -8.38 10.25
CA ASN A 897 -14.72 -8.51 11.68
C ASN A 897 -16.02 -8.86 12.46
N LEU A 898 -16.68 -9.94 12.03
CA LEU A 898 -17.98 -10.39 12.55
C LEU A 898 -18.04 -10.44 14.07
N PHE A 899 -16.96 -10.85 14.74
CA PHE A 899 -16.87 -10.98 16.19
C PHE A 899 -16.34 -9.75 16.91
N ASP A 900 -16.21 -8.62 16.22
CA ASP A 900 -15.84 -7.33 16.80
C ASP A 900 -14.47 -7.33 17.51
N ILE A 901 -13.48 -7.96 16.90
CA ILE A 901 -12.13 -8.10 17.46
C ILE A 901 -11.35 -6.81 17.31
N TYR A 902 -10.69 -6.39 18.37
CA TYR A 902 -9.77 -5.25 18.42
C TYR A 902 -8.34 -5.70 18.74
N SER A 903 -7.39 -4.86 18.40
CA SER A 903 -6.02 -4.93 18.92
C SER A 903 -6.02 -4.73 20.43
N ASP A 904 -4.92 -5.07 21.12
CA ASP A 904 -4.80 -4.81 22.54
C ASP A 904 -4.81 -3.30 22.82
N LEU A 905 -5.44 -2.89 23.93
CA LEU A 905 -5.36 -1.53 24.42
C LEU A 905 -3.94 -1.19 24.83
N LEU A 906 -3.54 0.06 24.63
CA LEU A 906 -2.28 0.61 25.13
C LEU A 906 -2.40 0.83 26.64
N VAL A 907 -1.90 -0.11 27.43
CA VAL A 907 -2.00 -0.08 28.90
C VAL A 907 -0.64 -0.28 29.54
N ALA A 908 -0.25 0.65 30.38
CA ALA A 908 1.02 0.63 31.09
C ALA A 908 1.28 -0.71 31.85
N SER A 909 0.22 -1.38 32.31
CA SER A 909 0.31 -2.66 32.99
C SER A 909 0.60 -3.88 32.10
N ARG A 910 0.29 -3.79 30.80
CA ARG A 910 0.55 -4.87 29.81
C ARG A 910 1.87 -4.70 29.06
N GLY A 911 2.50 -3.52 29.19
CA GLY A 911 3.82 -3.25 28.68
C GLY A 911 4.85 -3.22 29.81
N SER A 912 6.11 -3.28 29.45
CA SER A 912 7.22 -3.07 30.36
C SER A 912 7.96 -1.80 29.98
N TYR A 913 8.44 -1.03 31.00
CA TYR A 913 9.40 0.03 30.76
C TYR A 913 10.76 -0.61 30.65
N LYS A 914 11.40 -0.41 29.50
CA LYS A 914 12.74 -0.92 29.23
C LYS A 914 13.67 0.23 29.00
N ARG A 915 14.88 0.12 29.57
CA ARG A 915 15.96 1.07 29.31
C ARG A 915 16.74 0.62 28.08
N LEU A 916 17.00 1.53 27.17
CA LEU A 916 17.95 1.30 26.10
C LEU A 916 19.37 1.30 26.68
N ASP A 917 20.14 0.24 26.43
CA ASP A 917 21.54 0.20 26.77
C ASP A 917 22.35 1.02 25.77
N VAL A 918 22.90 2.16 26.26
CA VAL A 918 23.67 3.10 25.43
C VAL A 918 25.18 2.96 25.66
N VAL A 919 25.63 1.96 26.40
CA VAL A 919 27.07 1.70 26.66
C VAL A 919 27.66 0.95 25.47
N PRO A 920 28.54 1.57 24.64
CA PRO A 920 29.03 0.95 23.40
C PRO A 920 29.81 -0.36 23.60
N THR A 921 30.38 -0.59 24.77
CA THR A 921 31.14 -1.80 25.12
C THR A 921 30.26 -2.90 25.72
N SER A 922 28.99 -2.62 25.99
CA SER A 922 28.05 -3.61 26.55
C SER A 922 27.67 -4.67 25.51
N PRO A 923 27.60 -5.95 25.92
CA PRO A 923 27.03 -7.01 25.05
C PRO A 923 25.57 -6.76 24.64
N THR A 924 24.87 -5.91 25.41
CA THR A 924 23.48 -5.51 25.16
C THR A 924 23.34 -4.13 24.56
N TYR A 925 24.43 -3.55 24.04
CA TYR A 925 24.40 -2.24 23.39
C TYR A 925 23.31 -2.15 22.33
N ASP A 926 22.59 -1.03 22.33
CA ASP A 926 21.42 -0.76 21.45
C ASP A 926 20.26 -1.78 21.61
N LYS A 927 20.22 -2.51 22.72
CA LYS A 927 19.12 -3.40 23.08
C LYS A 927 18.33 -2.87 24.27
N PHE A 928 17.06 -3.19 24.31
CA PHE A 928 16.25 -2.91 25.48
C PHE A 928 16.57 -3.93 26.58
N VAL A 929 16.99 -3.42 27.73
CA VAL A 929 17.23 -4.23 28.94
C VAL A 929 16.10 -4.02 29.92
N GLU A 930 15.64 -5.09 30.57
CA GLU A 930 14.64 -4.99 31.61
C GLU A 930 15.21 -4.27 32.83
N SER A 931 14.40 -3.38 33.40
CA SER A 931 14.75 -2.71 34.63
C SER A 931 13.56 -2.76 35.58
N GLN A 932 13.77 -3.41 36.71
CA GLN A 932 12.75 -3.51 37.76
C GLN A 932 12.48 -2.18 38.46
N SER A 933 13.36 -1.18 38.34
CA SER A 933 13.32 0.02 39.18
C SER A 933 12.51 1.19 38.62
N ALA A 934 12.14 1.23 37.33
CA ALA A 934 11.46 2.37 36.74
C ALA A 934 9.99 2.47 37.15
N PHE A 935 9.35 1.33 37.35
CA PHE A 935 7.95 1.27 37.80
C PHE A 935 7.81 1.76 39.26
N GLN A 936 8.79 1.50 40.10
CA GLN A 936 8.82 1.92 41.50
C GLN A 936 9.02 3.41 41.70
N ARG A 937 9.44 4.17 40.68
CA ARG A 937 9.81 5.59 40.83
C ARG A 937 8.75 6.60 40.42
N GLY A 938 7.56 6.18 40.11
CA GLY A 938 6.47 7.11 39.74
C GLY A 938 6.72 7.95 38.48
N VAL A 939 7.69 7.55 37.66
CA VAL A 939 8.10 8.30 36.46
C VAL A 939 7.11 8.15 35.30
N VAL A 940 6.16 7.26 35.44
CA VAL A 940 5.30 6.87 34.34
C VAL A 940 3.89 7.40 34.50
N ASN A 941 3.62 8.47 33.78
CA ASN A 941 2.27 8.97 33.59
C ASN A 941 1.66 8.28 32.33
N ASN A 942 0.55 7.55 32.49
CA ASN A 942 -0.20 6.98 31.37
C ASN A 942 -0.64 8.07 30.36
N ASN A 943 -0.76 9.29 30.80
CA ASN A 943 -1.07 10.44 29.95
C ASN A 943 -0.04 10.65 28.84
N GLY A 944 1.24 10.29 29.06
CA GLY A 944 2.29 10.35 28.03
C GLY A 944 2.17 9.27 26.97
N ILE A 945 1.76 8.04 27.33
CA ILE A 945 1.62 6.91 26.40
C ILE A 945 0.40 7.06 25.52
N SER A 946 -0.72 7.39 26.13
CA SER A 946 -2.04 7.50 25.46
C SER A 946 -2.40 8.91 25.02
N SER A 947 -1.52 9.91 25.16
CA SER A 947 -1.82 11.33 24.94
C SER A 947 -3.09 11.77 25.69
N ASN A 948 -3.08 11.66 27.02
CA ASN A 948 -4.24 11.97 27.85
C ASN A 948 -5.48 11.10 27.52
N ASN A 949 -5.25 9.81 27.37
CA ASN A 949 -6.27 8.79 27.07
C ASN A 949 -6.91 8.90 25.65
N GLN A 950 -6.33 9.67 24.76
CA GLN A 950 -6.89 9.83 23.43
C GLN A 950 -6.53 8.65 22.51
N PHE A 951 -5.35 8.03 22.65
CA PHE A 951 -4.92 6.86 21.89
C PHE A 951 -5.11 5.58 22.71
N ASN A 952 -6.30 5.01 22.67
CA ASN A 952 -6.57 3.70 23.29
C ASN A 952 -5.86 2.56 22.56
N TYR A 953 -5.68 2.70 21.23
CA TYR A 953 -5.01 1.75 20.37
C TYR A 953 -3.79 2.40 19.71
N SER A 954 -2.81 1.57 19.32
CA SER A 954 -1.60 2.08 18.69
C SER A 954 -1.88 2.77 17.35
N ARG A 955 -1.39 4.01 17.20
CA ARG A 955 -1.34 4.71 15.91
C ARG A 955 -0.05 4.44 15.13
N ARG A 956 0.99 3.92 15.79
CA ARG A 956 2.31 3.69 15.19
C ARG A 956 2.42 2.36 14.49
N VAL A 957 1.84 1.33 15.10
CA VAL A 957 1.84 -0.03 14.57
C VAL A 957 0.40 -0.50 14.42
N THR A 958 0.07 -0.98 13.25
CA THR A 958 -1.29 -1.35 12.91
C THR A 958 -1.36 -2.82 12.58
N GLN A 959 -1.87 -3.60 13.54
CA GLN A 959 -1.99 -5.04 13.39
C GLN A 959 -3.17 -5.40 12.49
N LEU A 960 -4.37 -4.94 12.84
CA LEU A 960 -5.63 -5.25 12.14
C LEU A 960 -6.54 -4.03 11.93
N GLY A 961 -6.06 -2.82 12.25
CA GLY A 961 -6.89 -1.62 12.27
C GLY A 961 -7.63 -1.43 13.59
N MET A 962 -8.43 -0.34 13.68
CA MET A 962 -9.09 0.06 14.93
C MET A 962 -10.59 0.33 14.77
N ASN A 963 -11.23 -0.08 13.65
CA ASN A 963 -12.63 0.30 13.38
C ASN A 963 -13.67 -0.68 13.97
N GLY A 964 -13.27 -1.92 14.30
CA GLY A 964 -14.17 -2.94 14.80
C GLY A 964 -15.04 -3.58 13.71
N ARG A 965 -16.22 -4.10 14.09
CA ARG A 965 -17.14 -4.77 13.18
C ARG A 965 -17.81 -3.79 12.22
N TYR A 966 -17.77 -4.13 10.92
CA TYR A 966 -18.43 -3.38 9.84
C TYR A 966 -19.52 -4.23 9.19
N LEU A 967 -20.77 -3.76 9.21
CA LEU A 967 -21.90 -4.42 8.55
C LEU A 967 -22.26 -3.68 7.26
N TYR A 968 -22.60 -4.43 6.21
CA TYR A 968 -22.91 -3.84 4.91
C TYR A 968 -24.02 -4.57 4.15
N ALA A 969 -24.64 -3.82 3.23
CA ALA A 969 -25.51 -4.36 2.18
C ALA A 969 -25.06 -3.82 0.80
N ARG A 970 -25.20 -4.65 -0.24
CA ARG A 970 -24.82 -4.32 -1.63
C ARG A 970 -25.86 -4.80 -2.61
N ILE A 971 -26.13 -3.96 -3.57
CA ILE A 971 -26.98 -4.26 -4.74
C ILE A 971 -26.10 -4.15 -5.98
N GLU A 972 -26.16 -5.16 -6.84
CA GLU A 972 -25.44 -5.19 -8.12
C GLU A 972 -26.46 -5.42 -9.24
N ILE A 973 -26.41 -4.59 -10.26
CA ILE A 973 -27.26 -4.65 -11.44
C ILE A 973 -26.36 -4.88 -12.67
N THR A 974 -26.61 -5.98 -13.40
CA THR A 974 -25.96 -6.27 -14.68
C THR A 974 -26.95 -6.00 -15.82
N PHE A 975 -26.58 -5.27 -16.86
CA PHE A 975 -27.41 -4.86 -17.98
C PHE A 975 -26.67 -4.88 -19.31
#